data_3eef82752fc48f4bb36b50cf68fd8456
#
_entry.id   3eef82752fc48f4bb36b50cf68fd8456
#
_cell.length_a   1.000
_cell.length_b   1.000
_cell.length_c   1.000
_cell.angle_alpha   90.00
_cell.angle_beta   90.00
_cell.angle_gamma   90.00
#
_symmetry.space_group_name_H-M   'P 1'
#
loop_
_entity.id
_entity.type
_entity.pdbx_description
1 polymer ?
#
loop_
_entity_poly.entity_id
_entity_poly.type
_entity_poly.pdbx_seq_one_letter_code
_entity_poly.pdbx_strand_id
1 'polypeptide(L)'
;MTGKKGFTLILTILMLAVFVIPGNGIAETAEPSWDFEADVVVVGAGGAGLPAALKALEDGASVIIVEANYDCGGHAAVSEGQLHSGGYTVDQQKWDVTDSADLYYYDHTRGFLDSRFNDREVTRSVANSMAEAYEFVLNKGIEVQEIEPMIRSYYRDGGYDSDSVARMTYVDATSWENDITGRKNNGIGVTRPLEKSLRDAGVPFLMNYHMDTIIREDGNNGRVAGIIASYTPTILPGETEPLGSFFSEGNIDCTKENVSVKANKAVIICTGGSIGNINFRTMFDPRLGPEFDGLAGMPFSDQDGSGELAALKIGAAMGSAAGYMVDDGAAIVAPARMGCQYGYGNGFDENSKIWTLFRSRGIVPDYKSMIVVNMLGQRCGNEDLLIDSRSMPKSYEYFETALCSVFIDADGDGNAECYGGPLWGIFDQEAADRNDWDMENAVDYAYGYAFKADTLEELAEKVVNKYYENIKMDPDILKTTVERFNAAVEAGQDEDWGRTTLEYKIQKGPFYAVWATPNLHDTLAGLRIDGSMQVLDLDGNPIPNLFAAGESAGGMHVHGLGRVMTTGYIAGRSAASVDENGIATADTSLKPAYAGPETNDMTKTDSMRYFDQRGGSSATMINSKKQEELQKIANGETIEVEGR
;
A
#
# COMPACT_ATOMS: atom_id res chain seq x y z
N MET A 1 -73.54 51.71 7.57
CA MET A 1 -74.11 50.78 6.58
C MET A 1 -73.21 49.56 6.62
N THR A 2 -73.74 48.57 7.19
CA THR A 2 -73.09 47.41 7.77
C THR A 2 -73.16 46.25 6.79
N GLY A 3 -71.99 45.67 6.41
CA GLY A 3 -71.89 44.45 5.62
C GLY A 3 -71.22 43.34 6.45
N LYS A 4 -72.02 42.39 6.94
CA LYS A 4 -71.55 41.18 7.62
C LYS A 4 -70.98 40.22 6.59
N LYS A 5 -69.74 39.80 6.76
CA LYS A 5 -69.13 38.66 6.06
C LYS A 5 -69.36 37.38 6.90
N GLY A 6 -70.12 36.46 6.34
CA GLY A 6 -70.28 35.12 6.93
C GLY A 6 -69.05 34.26 6.69
N PHE A 7 -68.62 33.60 7.74
CA PHE A 7 -67.56 32.58 7.69
C PHE A 7 -68.25 31.22 7.52
N THR A 8 -68.00 30.57 6.38
CA THR A 8 -68.48 29.21 6.14
C THR A 8 -67.40 28.24 6.61
N LEU A 9 -67.67 27.50 7.64
CA LEU A 9 -66.82 26.45 8.17
C LEU A 9 -67.02 25.17 7.35
N ILE A 10 -66.03 24.79 6.56
CA ILE A 10 -66.04 23.51 5.84
C ILE A 10 -65.42 22.46 6.78
N LEU A 11 -66.27 21.54 7.23
CA LEU A 11 -65.88 20.40 8.03
C LEU A 11 -65.39 19.28 7.10
N THR A 12 -64.10 19.09 7.00
CA THR A 12 -63.49 17.98 6.23
C THR A 12 -63.46 16.72 7.11
N ILE A 13 -64.34 15.76 6.83
CA ILE A 13 -64.34 14.46 7.43
C ILE A 13 -63.19 13.64 6.81
N LEU A 14 -62.17 13.36 7.60
CA LEU A 14 -61.08 12.47 7.22
C LEU A 14 -61.56 11.03 7.41
N MET A 15 -61.92 10.34 6.32
CA MET A 15 -62.11 8.89 6.36
C MET A 15 -60.75 8.21 6.46
N LEU A 16 -60.45 7.62 7.60
CA LEU A 16 -59.34 6.71 7.78
C LEU A 16 -59.71 5.39 7.07
N ALA A 17 -59.19 5.20 5.87
CA ALA A 17 -59.20 3.91 5.21
C ALA A 17 -58.11 3.04 5.88
N VAL A 18 -58.51 2.12 6.73
CA VAL A 18 -57.64 1.05 7.23
C VAL A 18 -57.40 0.10 6.05
N PHE A 19 -56.24 0.28 5.37
CA PHE A 19 -55.75 -0.76 4.49
C PHE A 19 -55.25 -1.91 5.34
N VAL A 20 -56.04 -2.97 5.42
CA VAL A 20 -55.54 -4.28 5.83
C VAL A 20 -54.61 -4.76 4.70
N ILE A 21 -53.33 -4.54 4.86
CA ILE A 21 -52.32 -5.18 4.03
C ILE A 21 -52.37 -6.66 4.39
N PRO A 22 -52.71 -7.56 3.45
CA PRO A 22 -52.58 -8.98 3.73
C PRO A 22 -51.10 -9.18 4.09
N GLY A 23 -50.82 -9.75 5.26
CA GLY A 23 -49.47 -10.11 5.66
C GLY A 23 -48.89 -10.99 4.56
N ASN A 24 -47.99 -10.44 3.79
CA ASN A 24 -47.06 -11.27 3.03
C ASN A 24 -46.36 -12.12 4.09
N GLY A 25 -46.66 -13.39 4.10
CA GLY A 25 -45.82 -14.35 4.80
C GLY A 25 -44.38 -13.99 4.41
N ILE A 26 -43.53 -13.84 5.40
CA ILE A 26 -42.10 -13.79 5.19
C ILE A 26 -41.84 -15.05 4.35
N ALA A 27 -41.58 -14.86 3.06
CA ALA A 27 -41.05 -15.94 2.25
C ALA A 27 -39.77 -16.35 2.98
N GLU A 28 -39.75 -17.56 3.50
CA GLU A 28 -38.57 -18.23 3.96
C GLU A 28 -37.59 -18.04 2.80
N THR A 29 -36.60 -17.17 2.95
CA THR A 29 -35.58 -16.94 1.94
C THR A 29 -34.88 -18.27 1.82
N ALA A 30 -35.12 -18.98 0.69
CA ALA A 30 -34.45 -20.22 0.42
C ALA A 30 -32.95 -19.94 0.61
N GLU A 31 -32.30 -20.79 1.42
CA GLU A 31 -30.84 -20.68 1.59
C GLU A 31 -30.21 -20.59 0.20
N PRO A 32 -29.27 -19.66 -0.04
CA PRO A 32 -28.62 -19.54 -1.32
C PRO A 32 -28.00 -20.90 -1.69
N SER A 33 -28.23 -21.36 -2.90
CA SER A 33 -27.56 -22.57 -3.39
C SER A 33 -26.09 -22.21 -3.57
N TRP A 34 -25.24 -22.75 -2.71
CA TRP A 34 -23.80 -22.54 -2.77
C TRP A 34 -23.14 -23.40 -3.85
N ASP A 35 -22.22 -22.80 -4.63
CA ASP A 35 -21.46 -23.51 -5.64
C ASP A 35 -20.29 -24.29 -5.03
N PHE A 36 -19.67 -23.70 -4.01
CA PHE A 36 -18.55 -24.27 -3.25
C PHE A 36 -18.74 -24.07 -1.75
N GLU A 37 -18.05 -24.87 -0.96
CA GLU A 37 -18.14 -24.85 0.50
C GLU A 37 -16.82 -25.25 1.14
N ALA A 38 -16.40 -24.51 2.19
CA ALA A 38 -15.29 -24.85 3.06
C ALA A 38 -15.54 -24.31 4.47
N ASP A 39 -14.73 -24.73 5.45
CA ASP A 39 -14.76 -24.10 6.78
C ASP A 39 -14.30 -22.65 6.70
N VAL A 40 -13.17 -22.42 6.04
CA VAL A 40 -12.57 -21.09 5.90
C VAL A 40 -12.44 -20.74 4.41
N VAL A 41 -12.98 -19.59 4.03
CA VAL A 41 -12.83 -19.01 2.70
C VAL A 41 -11.81 -17.87 2.79
N VAL A 42 -10.67 -18.01 2.12
CA VAL A 42 -9.63 -16.98 2.06
C VAL A 42 -9.77 -16.23 0.74
N VAL A 43 -9.97 -14.93 0.80
CA VAL A 43 -10.13 -14.06 -0.36
C VAL A 43 -8.84 -13.28 -0.59
N GLY A 44 -8.13 -13.62 -1.67
CA GLY A 44 -6.82 -13.11 -2.01
C GLY A 44 -5.69 -14.09 -1.65
N ALA A 45 -4.88 -14.46 -2.65
CA ALA A 45 -3.73 -15.37 -2.54
C ALA A 45 -2.39 -14.62 -2.48
N GLY A 46 -2.35 -13.49 -1.78
CA GLY A 46 -1.17 -12.67 -1.56
C GLY A 46 -0.38 -13.04 -0.31
N GLY A 47 0.51 -12.12 0.11
CA GLY A 47 1.40 -12.29 1.28
C GLY A 47 0.70 -12.50 2.62
N ALA A 48 -0.59 -12.14 2.75
CA ALA A 48 -1.40 -12.43 3.94
C ALA A 48 -2.28 -13.68 3.76
N GLY A 49 -2.89 -13.84 2.58
CA GLY A 49 -3.85 -14.93 2.36
C GLY A 49 -3.21 -16.31 2.35
N LEU A 50 -2.02 -16.44 1.78
CA LEU A 50 -1.31 -17.73 1.75
C LEU A 50 -0.94 -18.23 3.17
N PRO A 51 -0.32 -17.42 4.06
CA PRO A 51 -0.10 -17.83 5.46
C PRO A 51 -1.40 -18.09 6.22
N ALA A 52 -2.47 -17.29 5.96
CA ALA A 52 -3.77 -17.48 6.61
C ALA A 52 -4.38 -18.83 6.23
N ALA A 53 -4.36 -19.17 4.95
CA ALA A 53 -4.85 -20.45 4.44
C ALA A 53 -4.06 -21.63 5.03
N LEU A 54 -2.72 -21.54 5.03
CA LEU A 54 -1.86 -22.57 5.60
C LEU A 54 -2.10 -22.79 7.09
N LYS A 55 -2.26 -21.70 7.86
CA LYS A 55 -2.48 -21.78 9.29
C LYS A 55 -3.87 -22.34 9.62
N ALA A 56 -4.90 -21.89 8.91
CA ALA A 56 -6.25 -22.44 9.08
C ALA A 56 -6.30 -23.95 8.76
N LEU A 57 -5.62 -24.37 7.69
CA LEU A 57 -5.49 -25.77 7.31
C LEU A 57 -4.75 -26.60 8.39
N GLU A 58 -3.63 -26.08 8.92
CA GLU A 58 -2.86 -26.76 9.97
C GLU A 58 -3.69 -26.92 11.25
N ASP A 59 -4.55 -25.96 11.55
CA ASP A 59 -5.47 -25.99 12.70
C ASP A 59 -6.74 -26.83 12.42
N GLY A 60 -6.78 -27.56 11.30
CA GLY A 60 -7.78 -28.58 10.99
C GLY A 60 -9.03 -28.06 10.26
N ALA A 61 -9.05 -26.83 9.76
CA ALA A 61 -10.13 -26.33 8.93
C ALA A 61 -9.96 -26.77 7.46
N SER A 62 -11.05 -27.08 6.77
CA SER A 62 -11.05 -27.13 5.31
C SER A 62 -10.96 -25.71 4.76
N VAL A 63 -10.17 -25.50 3.70
CA VAL A 63 -9.89 -24.17 3.15
C VAL A 63 -10.16 -24.14 1.65
N ILE A 64 -10.72 -23.05 1.16
CA ILE A 64 -10.76 -22.68 -0.26
C ILE A 64 -10.20 -21.27 -0.42
N ILE A 65 -9.40 -21.08 -1.50
CA ILE A 65 -8.84 -19.77 -1.84
C ILE A 65 -9.58 -19.20 -3.05
N VAL A 66 -9.93 -17.92 -3.00
CA VAL A 66 -10.53 -17.15 -4.09
C VAL A 66 -9.58 -16.02 -4.44
N GLU A 67 -9.07 -16.02 -5.68
CA GLU A 67 -8.07 -15.05 -6.15
C GLU A 67 -8.57 -14.36 -7.43
N ALA A 68 -8.54 -13.04 -7.42
CA ALA A 68 -8.99 -12.22 -8.54
C ALA A 68 -8.03 -12.27 -9.73
N ASN A 69 -6.74 -12.44 -9.48
CA ASN A 69 -5.73 -12.53 -10.53
C ASN A 69 -5.67 -13.94 -11.15
N TYR A 70 -5.02 -14.03 -12.30
CA TYR A 70 -4.71 -15.31 -12.95
C TYR A 70 -3.63 -16.12 -12.21
N ASP A 71 -2.86 -15.47 -11.31
CA ASP A 71 -1.75 -16.09 -10.58
C ASP A 71 -1.68 -15.58 -9.14
N CYS A 72 -1.10 -16.39 -8.25
CA CYS A 72 -0.95 -16.05 -6.85
C CYS A 72 0.19 -15.06 -6.60
N GLY A 73 0.11 -14.33 -5.48
CA GLY A 73 1.18 -13.53 -4.93
C GLY A 73 0.88 -12.05 -4.75
N GLY A 74 0.04 -11.47 -5.62
CA GLY A 74 -0.33 -10.07 -5.56
C GLY A 74 0.88 -9.14 -5.41
N HIS A 75 0.74 -8.04 -4.67
CA HIS A 75 1.83 -7.10 -4.39
C HIS A 75 3.08 -7.78 -3.77
N ALA A 76 2.88 -8.76 -2.90
CA ALA A 76 4.00 -9.46 -2.24
C ALA A 76 4.94 -10.16 -3.23
N ALA A 77 4.44 -10.69 -4.35
CA ALA A 77 5.26 -11.38 -5.36
C ALA A 77 6.27 -10.46 -6.06
N VAL A 78 5.95 -9.17 -6.19
CA VAL A 78 6.80 -8.18 -6.86
C VAL A 78 7.66 -7.35 -5.89
N SER A 79 7.59 -7.63 -4.59
CA SER A 79 8.42 -6.98 -3.57
C SER A 79 9.88 -7.43 -3.64
N GLU A 80 10.76 -6.71 -2.95
CA GLU A 80 12.18 -7.11 -2.82
C GLU A 80 12.41 -8.29 -1.87
N GLY A 81 11.36 -8.85 -1.25
CA GLY A 81 11.46 -9.98 -0.35
C GLY A 81 12.09 -9.63 1.01
N GLN A 82 11.96 -8.39 1.45
CA GLN A 82 12.41 -7.96 2.78
C GLN A 82 11.42 -8.41 3.85
N LEU A 83 11.90 -9.21 4.79
CA LEU A 83 11.12 -9.67 5.94
C LEU A 83 11.49 -8.84 7.17
N HIS A 84 10.55 -8.02 7.62
CA HIS A 84 10.72 -7.20 8.83
C HIS A 84 10.04 -7.91 10.00
N SER A 85 10.72 -8.87 10.61
CA SER A 85 10.16 -9.71 11.65
C SER A 85 11.00 -9.65 12.93
N GLY A 86 10.36 -9.33 14.04
CA GLY A 86 10.97 -9.18 15.35
C GLY A 86 10.39 -10.13 16.40
N GLY A 87 10.64 -9.82 17.66
CA GLY A 87 10.16 -10.64 18.77
C GLY A 87 11.04 -11.85 19.08
N TYR A 88 12.30 -11.83 18.65
CA TYR A 88 13.29 -12.89 18.87
C TYR A 88 13.11 -14.09 17.93
N THR A 89 13.09 -13.82 16.64
CA THR A 89 13.00 -14.83 15.57
C THR A 89 14.17 -15.81 15.58
N VAL A 90 14.03 -16.94 14.89
CA VAL A 90 15.10 -17.94 14.75
C VAL A 90 16.37 -17.37 14.11
N ASP A 91 16.24 -16.41 13.17
CA ASP A 91 17.39 -15.74 12.58
C ASP A 91 18.05 -14.78 13.57
N GLN A 92 17.28 -14.03 14.34
CA GLN A 92 17.84 -13.22 15.42
C GLN A 92 18.61 -14.08 16.42
N GLN A 93 18.08 -15.24 16.81
CA GLN A 93 18.75 -16.19 17.69
C GLN A 93 20.05 -16.72 17.07
N LYS A 94 20.05 -17.06 15.78
CA LYS A 94 21.21 -17.56 15.04
C LYS A 94 22.37 -16.56 15.01
N TRP A 95 22.05 -15.26 14.96
CA TRP A 95 23.03 -14.17 14.87
C TRP A 95 23.23 -13.41 16.19
N ASP A 96 22.83 -13.98 17.33
CA ASP A 96 22.95 -13.38 18.66
C ASP A 96 22.30 -11.98 18.78
N VAL A 97 21.29 -11.69 17.96
CA VAL A 97 20.51 -10.46 18.06
C VAL A 97 19.43 -10.62 19.11
N THR A 98 19.54 -9.89 20.21
CA THR A 98 18.56 -9.96 21.29
C THR A 98 17.36 -9.08 21.01
N ASP A 99 16.17 -9.66 21.04
CA ASP A 99 14.88 -8.98 20.84
C ASP A 99 13.79 -9.60 21.72
N SER A 100 12.59 -9.04 21.73
CA SER A 100 11.42 -9.61 22.38
C SER A 100 10.12 -9.04 21.81
N ALA A 101 9.01 -9.75 22.04
CA ALA A 101 7.68 -9.23 21.71
C ALA A 101 7.38 -7.89 22.40
N ASP A 102 7.82 -7.70 23.64
CA ASP A 102 7.63 -6.45 24.37
C ASP A 102 8.45 -5.29 23.79
N LEU A 103 9.71 -5.56 23.36
CA LEU A 103 10.52 -4.55 22.71
C LEU A 103 9.96 -4.17 21.34
N TYR A 104 9.50 -5.17 20.55
CA TYR A 104 8.81 -4.91 19.30
C TYR A 104 7.55 -4.05 19.52
N TYR A 105 6.69 -4.41 20.48
CA TYR A 105 5.51 -3.65 20.85
C TYR A 105 5.86 -2.22 21.27
N TYR A 106 6.93 -2.06 22.08
CA TYR A 106 7.39 -0.76 22.53
C TYR A 106 7.79 0.13 21.35
N ASP A 107 8.62 -0.39 20.45
CA ASP A 107 9.07 0.33 19.27
C ASP A 107 7.87 0.80 18.42
N HIS A 108 6.92 -0.08 18.18
CA HIS A 108 5.76 0.20 17.31
C HIS A 108 4.56 0.87 18.01
N THR A 109 4.68 1.25 19.27
CA THR A 109 3.64 2.02 19.99
C THR A 109 4.15 3.31 20.61
N ARG A 110 5.46 3.48 20.72
CA ARG A 110 6.09 4.61 21.40
C ARG A 110 7.32 5.17 20.70
N GLY A 111 7.93 4.39 19.82
CA GLY A 111 9.23 4.72 19.20
C GLY A 111 9.16 5.82 18.14
N PHE A 112 8.04 5.97 17.46
CA PHE A 112 7.93 6.82 16.27
C PHE A 112 6.72 7.72 16.27
N LEU A 113 6.80 8.79 15.46
CA LEU A 113 5.67 9.70 15.27
C LEU A 113 4.40 8.97 14.85
N ASP A 114 4.52 8.02 13.94
CA ASP A 114 3.36 7.31 13.41
C ASP A 114 2.94 6.11 14.24
N SER A 115 3.80 5.60 15.09
CA SER A 115 3.44 4.56 16.05
C SER A 115 2.29 4.97 16.98
N ARG A 116 2.06 6.28 17.14
CA ARG A 116 0.89 6.81 17.86
C ARG A 116 -0.45 6.42 17.23
N PHE A 117 -0.49 6.14 15.92
CA PHE A 117 -1.69 5.73 15.21
C PHE A 117 -1.90 4.22 15.24
N ASN A 118 -0.91 3.45 15.68
CA ASN A 118 -1.03 2.01 15.80
C ASN A 118 -2.02 1.64 16.90
N ASP A 119 -2.97 0.78 16.58
CA ASP A 119 -3.86 0.18 17.56
C ASP A 119 -3.06 -0.68 18.54
N ARG A 120 -3.30 -0.48 19.84
CA ARG A 120 -2.49 -1.11 20.89
C ARG A 120 -2.76 -2.60 21.02
N GLU A 121 -3.99 -3.01 20.81
CA GLU A 121 -4.41 -4.42 20.88
C GLU A 121 -3.87 -5.18 19.67
N VAL A 122 -4.09 -4.66 18.47
CA VAL A 122 -3.57 -5.25 17.22
C VAL A 122 -2.04 -5.36 17.27
N THR A 123 -1.36 -4.28 17.63
CA THR A 123 0.11 -4.27 17.72
C THR A 123 0.62 -5.27 18.76
N ARG A 124 -0.07 -5.43 19.90
CA ARG A 124 0.30 -6.42 20.91
C ARG A 124 0.15 -7.84 20.39
N SER A 125 -0.96 -8.16 19.75
CA SER A 125 -1.18 -9.48 19.17
C SER A 125 -0.16 -9.82 18.09
N VAL A 126 0.15 -8.86 17.21
CA VAL A 126 1.20 -9.01 16.19
C VAL A 126 2.56 -9.23 16.84
N ALA A 127 2.95 -8.41 17.82
CA ALA A 127 4.22 -8.57 18.53
C ALA A 127 4.36 -9.94 19.19
N ASN A 128 3.29 -10.45 19.81
CA ASN A 128 3.26 -11.74 20.48
C ASN A 128 3.39 -12.92 19.50
N SER A 129 2.89 -12.76 18.28
CA SER A 129 2.80 -13.85 17.30
C SER A 129 3.91 -13.80 16.24
N MET A 130 4.66 -12.69 16.13
CA MET A 130 5.55 -12.46 14.97
C MET A 130 6.68 -13.48 14.85
N ALA A 131 7.37 -13.81 15.94
CA ALA A 131 8.45 -14.80 15.90
C ALA A 131 7.94 -16.21 15.53
N GLU A 132 6.78 -16.58 16.07
CA GLU A 132 6.12 -17.85 15.74
C GLU A 132 5.65 -17.89 14.28
N ALA A 133 5.03 -16.81 13.81
CA ALA A 133 4.60 -16.69 12.41
C ALA A 133 5.78 -16.74 11.44
N TYR A 134 6.90 -16.12 11.80
CA TYR A 134 8.13 -16.16 11.01
C TYR A 134 8.67 -17.61 10.90
N GLU A 135 8.82 -18.30 12.01
CA GLU A 135 9.26 -19.72 12.01
C GLU A 135 8.28 -20.61 11.25
N PHE A 136 6.96 -20.36 11.40
CA PHE A 136 5.92 -21.09 10.68
C PHE A 136 6.12 -21.00 9.16
N VAL A 137 6.31 -19.80 8.61
CA VAL A 137 6.45 -19.64 7.14
C VAL A 137 7.79 -20.19 6.63
N LEU A 138 8.87 -20.13 7.40
CA LEU A 138 10.12 -20.81 7.05
C LEU A 138 9.91 -22.33 6.97
N ASN A 139 9.16 -22.92 7.90
CA ASN A 139 8.81 -24.33 7.89
C ASN A 139 7.90 -24.74 6.72
N LYS A 140 7.30 -23.76 6.01
CA LYS A 140 6.53 -23.97 4.76
C LYS A 140 7.36 -23.76 3.50
N GLY A 141 8.67 -23.57 3.63
CA GLY A 141 9.62 -23.56 2.53
C GLY A 141 10.16 -22.21 2.09
N ILE A 142 9.89 -21.14 2.84
CA ILE A 142 10.58 -19.87 2.61
C ILE A 142 12.05 -20.05 3.00
N GLU A 143 12.94 -19.71 2.08
CA GLU A 143 14.38 -19.66 2.30
C GLU A 143 14.82 -18.21 2.51
N VAL A 144 15.74 -17.97 3.44
CA VAL A 144 16.31 -16.65 3.71
C VAL A 144 17.80 -16.65 3.46
N GLN A 145 18.32 -15.49 3.09
CA GLN A 145 19.75 -15.30 2.85
C GLN A 145 20.53 -15.49 4.15
N GLU A 146 21.70 -16.11 4.04
CA GLU A 146 22.63 -16.32 5.15
C GLU A 146 23.39 -15.04 5.51
N ILE A 147 22.65 -14.04 5.97
CA ILE A 147 23.18 -12.73 6.39
C ILE A 147 22.65 -12.36 7.77
N GLU A 148 23.45 -11.63 8.53
CA GLU A 148 23.01 -11.07 9.82
C GLU A 148 21.78 -10.16 9.59
N PRO A 149 20.73 -10.27 10.42
CA PRO A 149 19.61 -9.35 10.35
C PRO A 149 20.07 -7.90 10.47
N MET A 150 19.45 -7.02 9.71
CA MET A 150 19.83 -5.60 9.66
C MET A 150 18.85 -4.74 10.42
N ILE A 151 19.35 -3.64 10.98
CA ILE A 151 18.48 -2.55 11.40
C ILE A 151 17.96 -1.89 10.13
N ARG A 152 16.66 -1.73 10.05
CA ARG A 152 16.04 -1.02 8.96
C ARG A 152 16.51 0.42 8.95
N SER A 153 17.42 0.73 8.05
CA SER A 153 18.05 2.05 7.96
C SER A 153 17.43 2.98 6.94
N TYR A 154 16.32 2.57 6.30
CA TYR A 154 15.65 3.38 5.30
C TYR A 154 15.22 4.75 5.80
N TYR A 155 15.30 4.96 7.10
CA TYR A 155 14.71 6.08 7.80
C TYR A 155 15.65 6.77 8.76
N ARG A 156 16.92 6.85 8.43
CA ARG A 156 17.90 7.58 9.26
C ARG A 156 17.45 9.00 9.60
N ASP A 157 16.55 9.56 8.81
CA ASP A 157 16.20 10.98 8.86
C ASP A 157 14.74 11.30 9.14
N GLY A 158 14.00 10.44 9.76
CA GLY A 158 12.65 10.81 10.16
C GLY A 158 11.54 9.85 9.73
N GLY A 159 11.89 8.69 9.21
CA GLY A 159 10.92 7.70 8.72
C GLY A 159 10.17 6.92 9.77
N TYR A 160 9.19 6.18 9.29
CA TYR A 160 8.12 5.55 10.04
C TYR A 160 8.52 4.32 10.87
N ASP A 161 9.67 3.71 10.61
CA ASP A 161 10.12 2.49 11.26
C ASP A 161 11.61 2.55 11.57
N SER A 162 12.03 2.88 12.75
CA SER A 162 13.35 2.50 13.21
C SER A 162 13.19 1.45 14.29
N ASP A 163 13.44 0.23 13.92
CA ASP A 163 13.64 -0.80 14.89
C ASP A 163 14.81 -0.43 15.81
N SER A 164 14.62 -0.60 17.10
CA SER A 164 15.71 -0.42 18.07
C SER A 164 16.77 -1.52 17.96
N VAL A 165 16.42 -2.63 17.31
CA VAL A 165 17.28 -3.79 17.06
C VAL A 165 17.15 -4.27 15.61
N ALA A 166 18.08 -5.11 15.17
CA ALA A 166 18.07 -5.67 13.83
C ALA A 166 16.92 -6.69 13.65
N ARG A 167 16.02 -6.40 12.70
CA ARG A 167 14.81 -7.22 12.42
C ARG A 167 14.59 -7.52 10.95
N MET A 168 15.43 -6.97 10.07
CA MET A 168 15.24 -7.11 8.63
C MET A 168 16.14 -8.22 8.08
N THR A 169 15.54 -9.21 7.44
CA THR A 169 16.20 -10.26 6.66
C THR A 169 15.71 -10.22 5.23
N TYR A 170 16.41 -10.90 4.32
CA TYR A 170 16.01 -11.01 2.92
C TYR A 170 15.72 -12.46 2.56
N VAL A 171 14.69 -12.64 1.77
CA VAL A 171 14.36 -13.93 1.18
C VAL A 171 15.42 -14.31 0.15
N ASP A 172 15.74 -15.59 0.08
CA ASP A 172 16.46 -16.20 -1.02
C ASP A 172 15.45 -16.79 -2.03
N ALA A 173 15.31 -16.15 -3.18
CA ALA A 173 14.41 -16.59 -4.24
C ALA A 173 15.10 -17.41 -5.34
N THR A 174 16.35 -17.85 -5.13
CA THR A 174 17.16 -18.55 -6.15
C THR A 174 16.47 -19.81 -6.67
N SER A 175 15.74 -20.51 -5.82
CA SER A 175 14.95 -21.71 -6.19
C SER A 175 13.79 -21.41 -7.18
N TRP A 176 13.46 -20.13 -7.38
CA TRP A 176 12.32 -19.65 -8.17
C TRP A 176 12.74 -18.73 -9.33
N GLU A 177 14.02 -18.74 -9.74
CA GLU A 177 14.57 -17.86 -10.79
C GLU A 177 13.85 -17.93 -12.15
N ASN A 178 13.15 -19.03 -12.41
CA ASN A 178 12.38 -19.21 -13.64
C ASN A 178 10.89 -18.82 -13.51
N ASP A 179 10.54 -18.11 -12.45
CA ASP A 179 9.18 -17.59 -12.31
C ASP A 179 8.87 -16.55 -13.41
N ILE A 180 7.58 -16.34 -13.62
CA ILE A 180 7.07 -15.38 -14.62
C ILE A 180 7.56 -13.95 -14.41
N THR A 181 7.98 -13.59 -13.21
CA THR A 181 8.49 -12.26 -12.90
C THR A 181 9.92 -12.04 -13.34
N GLY A 182 10.69 -13.11 -13.56
CA GLY A 182 12.11 -13.04 -13.92
C GLY A 182 13.00 -12.31 -12.92
N ARG A 183 12.51 -12.06 -11.70
CA ARG A 183 13.24 -11.32 -10.65
C ARG A 183 14.05 -12.24 -9.75
N LYS A 184 15.15 -11.70 -9.23
CA LYS A 184 15.96 -12.34 -8.17
C LYS A 184 15.67 -11.69 -6.83
N ASN A 185 15.75 -12.48 -5.75
CA ASN A 185 15.67 -11.98 -4.36
C ASN A 185 14.45 -11.12 -4.11
N ASN A 186 13.28 -11.60 -4.46
CA ASN A 186 12.05 -10.86 -4.34
C ASN A 186 10.93 -11.70 -3.73
N GLY A 187 9.75 -11.11 -3.62
CA GLY A 187 8.60 -11.71 -2.97
C GLY A 187 8.13 -13.03 -3.55
N ILE A 188 8.57 -13.45 -4.75
CA ILE A 188 8.26 -14.81 -5.24
C ILE A 188 8.84 -15.88 -4.33
N GLY A 189 10.00 -15.62 -3.70
CA GLY A 189 10.57 -16.51 -2.69
C GLY A 189 9.74 -16.59 -1.41
N VAL A 190 8.79 -15.65 -1.19
CA VAL A 190 7.77 -15.75 -0.13
C VAL A 190 6.54 -16.49 -0.64
N THR A 191 6.00 -16.06 -1.77
CA THR A 191 4.66 -16.49 -2.20
C THR A 191 4.65 -17.88 -2.81
N ARG A 192 5.64 -18.25 -3.63
CA ARG A 192 5.69 -19.56 -4.28
C ARG A 192 5.83 -20.76 -3.33
N PRO A 193 6.73 -20.73 -2.31
CA PRO A 193 6.79 -21.84 -1.34
C PRO A 193 5.49 -22.04 -0.58
N LEU A 194 4.83 -20.93 -0.18
CA LEU A 194 3.57 -21.00 0.55
C LEU A 194 2.43 -21.52 -0.34
N GLU A 195 2.34 -21.02 -1.58
CA GLU A 195 1.41 -21.52 -2.58
C GLU A 195 1.61 -23.02 -2.84
N LYS A 196 2.87 -23.43 -3.09
CA LYS A 196 3.20 -24.82 -3.30
C LYS A 196 2.78 -25.70 -2.12
N SER A 197 3.02 -25.26 -0.90
CA SER A 197 2.63 -26.01 0.31
C SER A 197 1.11 -26.21 0.40
N LEU A 198 0.30 -25.24 -0.01
CA LEU A 198 -1.16 -25.34 -0.07
C LEU A 198 -1.61 -26.30 -1.16
N ARG A 199 -0.99 -26.23 -2.34
CA ARG A 199 -1.31 -27.11 -3.48
C ARG A 199 -0.91 -28.55 -3.19
N ASP A 200 0.26 -28.79 -2.58
CA ASP A 200 0.68 -30.11 -2.15
C ASP A 200 -0.27 -30.73 -1.10
N ALA A 201 -0.90 -29.87 -0.29
CA ALA A 201 -1.93 -30.27 0.67
C ALA A 201 -3.34 -30.44 0.05
N GLY A 202 -3.50 -30.18 -1.25
CA GLY A 202 -4.75 -30.34 -1.98
C GLY A 202 -5.78 -29.24 -1.75
N VAL A 203 -5.36 -28.04 -1.31
CA VAL A 203 -6.25 -26.88 -1.18
C VAL A 203 -6.74 -26.44 -2.57
N PRO A 204 -8.05 -26.26 -2.78
CA PRO A 204 -8.60 -25.78 -4.03
C PRO A 204 -8.46 -24.26 -4.18
N PHE A 205 -8.19 -23.82 -5.43
CA PHE A 205 -8.04 -22.42 -5.81
C PHE A 205 -9.06 -22.03 -6.87
N LEU A 206 -9.88 -21.04 -6.60
CA LEU A 206 -10.72 -20.33 -7.58
C LEU A 206 -9.92 -19.13 -8.11
N MET A 207 -9.26 -19.31 -9.26
CA MET A 207 -8.45 -18.27 -9.90
C MET A 207 -9.30 -17.43 -10.85
N ASN A 208 -8.96 -16.15 -11.04
CA ASN A 208 -9.71 -15.18 -11.83
C ASN A 208 -11.12 -14.89 -11.31
N TYR A 209 -11.32 -14.98 -9.99
CA TYR A 209 -12.58 -14.66 -9.35
C TYR A 209 -12.44 -13.48 -8.39
N HIS A 210 -13.01 -12.36 -8.80
CA HIS A 210 -13.07 -11.12 -8.01
C HIS A 210 -14.24 -11.16 -7.04
N MET A 211 -13.98 -10.92 -5.74
CA MET A 211 -15.04 -10.88 -4.73
C MET A 211 -15.85 -9.59 -4.81
N ASP A 212 -17.17 -9.71 -4.97
CA ASP A 212 -18.08 -8.57 -5.09
C ASP A 212 -18.91 -8.32 -3.83
N THR A 213 -19.24 -9.41 -3.13
CA THR A 213 -20.22 -9.32 -2.03
C THR A 213 -19.89 -10.33 -0.94
N ILE A 214 -20.05 -9.87 0.31
CA ILE A 214 -20.05 -10.72 1.50
C ILE A 214 -21.50 -10.95 1.91
N ILE A 215 -21.87 -12.21 2.22
CA ILE A 215 -23.21 -12.61 2.61
C ILE A 215 -23.23 -12.86 4.10
N ARG A 216 -24.22 -12.28 4.81
CA ARG A 216 -24.54 -12.59 6.21
C ARG A 216 -25.84 -13.38 6.29
N GLU A 217 -26.02 -14.15 7.38
CA GLU A 217 -27.17 -15.04 7.60
C GLU A 217 -28.52 -14.31 7.63
N ASP A 218 -28.52 -13.06 8.12
CA ASP A 218 -29.74 -12.26 8.28
C ASP A 218 -29.55 -10.84 7.71
N GLY A 219 -29.48 -10.75 6.40
CA GLY A 219 -29.23 -9.49 5.68
C GLY A 219 -27.88 -8.88 6.07
N ASN A 220 -27.90 -7.76 6.83
CA ASN A 220 -26.67 -7.14 7.36
C ASN A 220 -26.38 -7.52 8.82
N ASN A 221 -27.00 -8.59 9.34
CA ASN A 221 -26.82 -9.07 10.69
C ASN A 221 -26.47 -10.56 10.70
N GLY A 222 -26.23 -11.10 11.90
CA GLY A 222 -25.83 -12.51 12.03
C GLY A 222 -24.37 -12.73 11.61
N ARG A 223 -24.01 -13.98 11.43
CA ARG A 223 -22.66 -14.39 11.01
C ARG A 223 -22.48 -14.19 9.51
N VAL A 224 -21.24 -13.99 9.11
CA VAL A 224 -20.88 -14.09 7.70
C VAL A 224 -20.98 -15.55 7.28
N ALA A 225 -21.74 -15.80 6.21
CA ALA A 225 -22.05 -17.13 5.69
C ALA A 225 -21.21 -17.49 4.44
N GLY A 226 -20.64 -16.50 3.77
CA GLY A 226 -19.85 -16.71 2.56
C GLY A 226 -19.74 -15.47 1.69
N ILE A 227 -19.36 -15.69 0.43
CA ILE A 227 -19.14 -14.63 -0.55
C ILE A 227 -19.78 -14.94 -1.90
N ILE A 228 -19.93 -13.89 -2.73
CA ILE A 228 -20.17 -14.00 -4.17
C ILE A 228 -18.96 -13.39 -4.87
N ALA A 229 -18.48 -14.05 -5.92
CA ALA A 229 -17.38 -13.60 -6.74
C ALA A 229 -17.71 -13.71 -8.23
N SER A 230 -17.19 -12.75 -9.03
CA SER A 230 -17.36 -12.69 -10.48
C SER A 230 -16.11 -13.20 -11.21
N TYR A 231 -16.31 -13.90 -12.33
CA TYR A 231 -15.22 -14.33 -13.18
C TYR A 231 -14.65 -13.18 -14.00
N THR A 232 -13.40 -12.80 -13.74
CA THR A 232 -12.70 -11.66 -14.34
C THR A 232 -11.32 -12.07 -14.87
N PRO A 233 -11.25 -12.91 -15.91
CA PRO A 233 -9.97 -13.43 -16.39
C PRO A 233 -9.12 -12.34 -17.03
N THR A 234 -7.82 -12.39 -16.79
CA THR A 234 -6.84 -11.53 -17.45
C THR A 234 -6.51 -12.07 -18.83
N ILE A 235 -6.87 -11.33 -19.88
CA ILE A 235 -6.59 -11.67 -21.29
C ILE A 235 -5.67 -10.61 -21.88
N LEU A 236 -4.55 -11.03 -22.48
CA LEU A 236 -3.61 -10.11 -23.12
C LEU A 236 -4.22 -9.41 -24.34
N PRO A 237 -3.88 -8.17 -24.63
CA PRO A 237 -4.35 -7.48 -25.83
C PRO A 237 -4.01 -8.25 -27.10
N GLY A 238 -5.05 -8.60 -27.86
CA GLY A 238 -4.94 -9.37 -29.12
C GLY A 238 -4.95 -10.90 -28.96
N GLU A 239 -5.02 -11.42 -27.73
CA GLU A 239 -5.23 -12.86 -27.45
C GLU A 239 -6.71 -13.15 -27.13
N THR A 240 -7.09 -14.41 -27.12
CA THR A 240 -8.44 -14.86 -26.79
C THR A 240 -8.49 -15.72 -25.54
N GLU A 241 -7.35 -16.28 -25.14
CA GLU A 241 -7.24 -17.17 -24.01
C GLU A 241 -6.76 -16.40 -22.77
N PRO A 242 -7.31 -16.71 -21.59
CA PRO A 242 -6.84 -16.16 -20.34
C PRO A 242 -5.39 -16.56 -20.03
N LEU A 243 -4.69 -15.71 -19.28
CA LEU A 243 -3.40 -16.08 -18.70
C LEU A 243 -3.58 -17.23 -17.71
N GLY A 244 -2.62 -18.15 -17.71
CA GLY A 244 -2.59 -19.29 -16.78
C GLY A 244 -1.69 -19.01 -15.59
N SER A 245 -2.04 -19.62 -14.45
CA SER A 245 -1.24 -19.58 -13.23
C SER A 245 0.11 -20.29 -13.40
N PHE A 246 1.10 -19.89 -12.60
CA PHE A 246 2.39 -20.60 -12.52
C PHE A 246 2.20 -22.06 -12.09
N PHE A 247 1.41 -22.30 -11.05
CA PHE A 247 0.95 -23.63 -10.68
C PHE A 247 -0.51 -23.82 -11.12
N SER A 248 -0.82 -24.97 -11.69
CA SER A 248 -2.18 -25.31 -12.12
C SER A 248 -2.86 -26.37 -11.24
N GLU A 249 -2.07 -27.12 -10.46
CA GLU A 249 -2.61 -28.13 -9.57
C GLU A 249 -3.52 -27.50 -8.53
N GLY A 250 -4.74 -28.07 -8.36
CA GLY A 250 -5.72 -27.56 -7.41
C GLY A 250 -6.55 -26.38 -7.92
N ASN A 251 -6.27 -25.86 -9.11
CA ASN A 251 -7.16 -24.88 -9.71
C ASN A 251 -8.52 -25.52 -10.03
N ILE A 252 -9.59 -24.84 -9.62
CA ILE A 252 -10.95 -25.25 -9.96
C ILE A 252 -11.23 -24.81 -11.40
N ASP A 253 -11.53 -25.78 -12.25
CA ASP A 253 -11.93 -25.51 -13.63
C ASP A 253 -13.40 -25.02 -13.66
N CYS A 254 -13.56 -23.72 -13.51
CA CYS A 254 -14.86 -23.07 -13.51
C CYS A 254 -14.74 -21.73 -14.25
N THR A 255 -15.68 -21.51 -15.20
CA THR A 255 -15.81 -20.25 -15.94
C THR A 255 -17.21 -19.67 -15.80
N LYS A 256 -17.92 -20.04 -14.74
CA LYS A 256 -19.25 -19.51 -14.42
C LYS A 256 -19.12 -18.02 -14.11
N GLU A 257 -19.98 -17.19 -14.70
CA GLU A 257 -19.94 -15.72 -14.56
C GLU A 257 -19.92 -15.27 -13.10
N ASN A 258 -20.72 -15.93 -12.26
CA ASN A 258 -20.75 -15.68 -10.82
C ASN A 258 -20.74 -17.01 -10.07
N VAL A 259 -19.99 -17.04 -8.98
CA VAL A 259 -19.94 -18.18 -8.07
C VAL A 259 -20.25 -17.71 -6.65
N SER A 260 -20.86 -18.60 -5.87
CA SER A 260 -21.08 -18.43 -4.44
C SER A 260 -20.25 -19.44 -3.65
N VAL A 261 -19.53 -18.96 -2.63
CA VAL A 261 -18.66 -19.80 -1.80
C VAL A 261 -19.10 -19.68 -0.34
N LYS A 262 -19.55 -20.81 0.24
CA LYS A 262 -19.98 -20.87 1.63
C LYS A 262 -18.78 -21.02 2.58
N ALA A 263 -18.80 -20.26 3.65
CA ALA A 263 -17.88 -20.36 4.76
C ALA A 263 -18.61 -20.90 6.00
N ASN A 264 -18.26 -22.09 6.47
CA ASN A 264 -18.88 -22.68 7.65
C ASN A 264 -18.38 -22.03 8.95
N LYS A 265 -17.14 -21.56 8.97
CA LYS A 265 -16.50 -20.93 10.12
C LYS A 265 -16.14 -19.47 9.87
N ALA A 266 -15.47 -19.14 8.74
CA ALA A 266 -15.02 -17.78 8.53
C ALA A 266 -14.72 -17.43 7.07
N VAL A 267 -14.85 -16.14 6.75
CA VAL A 267 -14.27 -15.47 5.59
C VAL A 267 -13.08 -14.62 6.07
N ILE A 268 -11.92 -14.76 5.43
CA ILE A 268 -10.74 -13.94 5.69
C ILE A 268 -10.48 -13.06 4.48
N ILE A 269 -10.57 -11.73 4.64
CA ILE A 269 -10.30 -10.74 3.61
C ILE A 269 -8.79 -10.46 3.56
N CYS A 270 -8.15 -10.82 2.44
CA CYS A 270 -6.74 -10.60 2.15
C CYS A 270 -6.56 -10.01 0.73
N THR A 271 -7.50 -9.18 0.31
CA THR A 271 -7.63 -8.66 -1.06
C THR A 271 -6.59 -7.61 -1.44
N GLY A 272 -5.66 -7.29 -0.54
CA GLY A 272 -4.72 -6.18 -0.70
C GLY A 272 -5.33 -4.87 -0.27
N GLY A 273 -4.74 -3.75 -0.70
CA GLY A 273 -5.18 -2.44 -0.31
C GLY A 273 -6.14 -1.78 -1.32
N SER A 274 -6.23 -0.47 -1.21
CA SER A 274 -7.18 0.33 -1.98
C SER A 274 -6.51 1.41 -2.85
N ILE A 275 -5.23 1.29 -3.10
CA ILE A 275 -4.43 2.27 -3.86
C ILE A 275 -4.98 2.48 -5.27
N GLY A 276 -5.41 1.42 -5.93
CA GLY A 276 -5.97 1.46 -7.29
C GLY A 276 -7.34 2.11 -7.40
N ASN A 277 -8.05 2.30 -6.28
CA ASN A 277 -9.37 2.91 -6.26
C ASN A 277 -9.30 4.39 -5.88
N ILE A 278 -9.30 5.26 -6.88
CA ILE A 278 -9.16 6.71 -6.69
C ILE A 278 -10.24 7.27 -5.76
N ASN A 279 -11.49 6.88 -5.96
CA ASN A 279 -12.60 7.40 -5.15
C ASN A 279 -12.50 6.96 -3.70
N PHE A 280 -12.04 5.73 -3.47
CA PHE A 280 -11.89 5.19 -2.12
C PHE A 280 -10.66 5.79 -1.42
N ARG A 281 -9.50 5.84 -2.09
CA ARG A 281 -8.28 6.41 -1.51
C ARG A 281 -8.44 7.88 -1.13
N THR A 282 -9.21 8.65 -1.91
CA THR A 282 -9.48 10.08 -1.65
C THR A 282 -10.23 10.29 -0.32
N MET A 283 -10.97 9.31 0.19
CA MET A 283 -11.62 9.41 1.51
C MET A 283 -10.60 9.47 2.66
N PHE A 284 -9.42 8.92 2.48
CA PHE A 284 -8.36 8.87 3.50
C PHE A 284 -7.26 9.88 3.24
N ASP A 285 -6.98 10.17 1.97
CA ASP A 285 -6.02 11.20 1.60
C ASP A 285 -6.56 12.00 0.40
N PRO A 286 -7.23 13.15 0.67
CA PRO A 286 -7.81 13.98 -0.39
C PRO A 286 -6.77 14.57 -1.34
N ARG A 287 -5.48 14.52 -1.01
CA ARG A 287 -4.40 14.94 -1.92
C ARG A 287 -4.17 13.95 -3.07
N LEU A 288 -4.69 12.72 -2.93
CA LEU A 288 -4.57 11.64 -3.91
C LEU A 288 -5.86 11.47 -4.72
N GLY A 289 -6.50 12.59 -5.04
CA GLY A 289 -7.78 12.67 -5.70
C GLY A 289 -7.76 12.35 -7.20
N PRO A 290 -8.90 12.56 -7.88
CA PRO A 290 -9.06 12.26 -9.31
C PRO A 290 -8.09 13.04 -10.21
N GLU A 291 -7.60 14.19 -9.77
CA GLU A 291 -6.61 15.00 -10.49
C GLU A 291 -5.27 14.26 -10.67
N PHE A 292 -5.02 13.23 -9.87
CA PHE A 292 -3.84 12.36 -9.97
C PHE A 292 -4.19 10.97 -10.53
N ASP A 293 -4.91 10.91 -11.61
CA ASP A 293 -5.35 9.66 -12.25
C ASP A 293 -4.17 8.77 -12.69
N GLY A 294 -3.04 9.37 -13.03
CA GLY A 294 -1.80 8.65 -13.38
C GLY A 294 -1.04 8.06 -12.20
N LEU A 295 -1.43 8.36 -10.96
CA LEU A 295 -0.79 7.82 -9.76
C LEU A 295 -1.38 6.44 -9.43
N ALA A 296 -0.55 5.42 -9.38
CA ALA A 296 -0.98 4.04 -9.21
C ALA A 296 -0.13 3.28 -8.20
N GLY A 297 -0.62 2.12 -7.79
CA GLY A 297 0.06 1.21 -6.89
C GLY A 297 1.09 0.33 -7.57
N MET A 298 1.53 -0.68 -6.84
CA MET A 298 2.52 -1.67 -7.30
C MET A 298 1.92 -2.56 -8.40
N PRO A 299 2.74 -3.05 -9.33
CA PRO A 299 2.28 -3.96 -10.37
C PRO A 299 1.81 -5.30 -9.80
N PHE A 300 1.10 -6.08 -10.61
CA PHE A 300 0.61 -7.42 -10.29
C PHE A 300 -0.48 -7.47 -9.20
N SER A 301 -1.12 -6.34 -8.91
CA SER A 301 -2.22 -6.25 -7.96
C SER A 301 -3.08 -5.04 -8.30
N ASP A 302 -4.39 -5.21 -8.40
CA ASP A 302 -5.32 -4.10 -8.68
C ASP A 302 -5.48 -3.17 -7.48
N GLN A 303 -5.40 -3.73 -6.28
CA GLN A 303 -5.55 -2.98 -5.02
C GLN A 303 -6.76 -2.04 -5.05
N ASP A 304 -7.91 -2.59 -5.47
CA ASP A 304 -9.13 -1.84 -5.77
C ASP A 304 -10.03 -1.59 -4.55
N GLY A 305 -9.61 -2.10 -3.38
CA GLY A 305 -10.40 -1.99 -2.15
C GLY A 305 -11.66 -2.84 -2.13
N SER A 306 -11.75 -3.87 -2.98
CA SER A 306 -12.95 -4.72 -3.08
C SER A 306 -13.36 -5.35 -1.75
N GLY A 307 -12.40 -5.84 -0.98
CA GLY A 307 -12.64 -6.42 0.33
C GLY A 307 -13.22 -5.41 1.33
N GLU A 308 -12.59 -4.24 1.41
CA GLU A 308 -13.03 -3.15 2.27
C GLU A 308 -14.42 -2.66 1.87
N LEU A 309 -14.67 -2.44 0.58
CA LEU A 309 -15.96 -2.00 0.07
C LEU A 309 -17.07 -3.02 0.34
N ALA A 310 -16.80 -4.31 0.15
CA ALA A 310 -17.75 -5.37 0.44
C ALA A 310 -18.07 -5.45 1.94
N ALA A 311 -17.05 -5.32 2.80
CA ALA A 311 -17.23 -5.32 4.26
C ALA A 311 -17.99 -4.09 4.76
N LEU A 312 -17.70 -2.89 4.23
CA LEU A 312 -18.42 -1.66 4.56
C LEU A 312 -19.92 -1.78 4.25
N LYS A 313 -20.29 -2.44 3.15
CA LYS A 313 -21.71 -2.66 2.77
C LYS A 313 -22.47 -3.51 3.78
N ILE A 314 -21.79 -4.32 4.57
CA ILE A 314 -22.38 -5.18 5.59
C ILE A 314 -22.18 -4.66 7.02
N GLY A 315 -21.74 -3.41 7.18
CA GLY A 315 -21.63 -2.73 8.46
C GLY A 315 -20.24 -2.71 9.10
N ALA A 316 -19.21 -3.14 8.43
CA ALA A 316 -17.84 -3.02 8.94
C ALA A 316 -17.39 -1.56 9.09
N ALA A 317 -16.43 -1.31 9.97
CA ALA A 317 -15.79 -0.02 10.15
C ALA A 317 -14.40 0.00 9.53
N MET A 318 -13.93 1.20 9.17
CA MET A 318 -12.53 1.42 8.80
C MET A 318 -11.70 1.76 10.04
N GLY A 319 -10.48 1.27 10.05
CA GLY A 319 -9.47 1.56 11.07
C GLY A 319 -8.26 2.27 10.47
N SER A 320 -7.55 3.01 11.31
CA SER A 320 -6.37 3.80 10.95
C SER A 320 -6.65 4.89 9.90
N ALA A 321 -6.50 6.13 10.29
CA ALA A 321 -6.77 7.27 9.41
C ALA A 321 -5.55 7.72 8.60
N ALA A 322 -4.40 7.07 8.75
CA ALA A 322 -3.20 7.47 8.06
C ALA A 322 -3.09 6.69 6.74
N GLY A 323 -3.52 7.29 5.74
CA GLY A 323 -3.66 7.00 4.35
C GLY A 323 -2.76 5.93 3.70
N TYR A 324 -1.89 6.42 2.85
CA TYR A 324 -1.09 5.59 1.94
C TYR A 324 0.37 5.95 2.06
N MET A 325 1.23 4.98 1.81
CA MET A 325 2.66 5.20 1.71
C MET A 325 3.00 5.53 0.26
N VAL A 326 3.63 6.67 0.04
CA VAL A 326 4.13 7.10 -1.26
C VAL A 326 5.60 6.72 -1.38
N ASP A 327 5.98 6.11 -2.48
CA ASP A 327 7.37 5.79 -2.78
C ASP A 327 7.91 6.69 -3.89
N ASP A 328 9.22 6.83 -3.96
CA ASP A 328 9.93 7.67 -4.92
C ASP A 328 9.99 7.07 -6.33
N GLY A 329 9.47 5.90 -6.51
CA GLY A 329 9.38 5.30 -7.82
C GLY A 329 8.38 6.01 -8.71
N ALA A 330 8.67 6.15 -9.97
CA ALA A 330 7.68 6.65 -10.89
C ALA A 330 6.66 5.57 -11.24
N ALA A 331 5.39 5.83 -10.97
CA ALA A 331 4.31 4.93 -11.30
C ALA A 331 4.05 4.92 -12.80
N ILE A 332 3.96 3.73 -13.37
CA ILE A 332 3.38 3.55 -14.70
C ILE A 332 2.09 2.80 -14.56
N VAL A 333 1.07 3.36 -15.11
CA VAL A 333 -0.21 2.70 -15.22
C VAL A 333 -0.32 2.11 -16.62
N ALA A 334 -0.34 0.82 -16.75
CA ALA A 334 -0.64 0.16 -18.00
C ALA A 334 -1.89 -0.68 -17.81
N PRO A 335 -2.69 -0.89 -18.76
CA PRO A 335 -4.07 -0.49 -18.98
C PRO A 335 -4.98 -0.63 -17.74
N ALA A 336 -4.50 -1.24 -16.67
CA ALA A 336 -5.28 -1.56 -15.48
C ALA A 336 -4.91 -0.70 -14.24
N ARG A 337 -4.32 0.46 -14.41
CA ARG A 337 -3.88 1.35 -13.30
C ARG A 337 -2.89 0.69 -12.33
N MET A 338 -2.05 -0.20 -12.84
CA MET A 338 -1.03 -0.87 -12.06
C MET A 338 0.28 -0.11 -12.21
N GLY A 339 0.93 0.18 -11.10
CA GLY A 339 2.17 0.92 -11.06
C GLY A 339 3.39 0.02 -11.23
N CYS A 340 4.47 0.61 -11.69
CA CYS A 340 5.79 0.02 -11.65
C CYS A 340 6.75 1.02 -11.04
N GLN A 341 7.43 0.61 -9.98
CA GLN A 341 8.31 1.47 -9.23
C GLN A 341 9.65 1.63 -9.94
N TYR A 342 10.13 2.88 -10.08
CA TYR A 342 11.53 3.16 -10.36
C TYR A 342 12.35 2.75 -9.13
N GLY A 343 13.53 2.24 -9.34
CA GLY A 343 14.45 1.92 -8.26
C GLY A 343 14.41 0.45 -7.82
N TYR A 344 13.31 -0.27 -7.98
CA TYR A 344 13.39 -1.72 -8.03
C TYR A 344 13.97 -2.11 -9.38
N GLY A 345 15.30 -2.13 -9.47
CA GLY A 345 16.07 -2.29 -10.70
C GLY A 345 15.85 -3.56 -11.51
N ASN A 346 14.82 -4.31 -11.21
CA ASN A 346 14.52 -5.57 -11.84
C ASN A 346 13.01 -5.72 -11.97
N GLY A 347 12.41 -5.07 -12.92
CA GLY A 347 11.02 -5.31 -13.24
C GLY A 347 10.80 -6.66 -13.90
N PHE A 348 9.64 -6.82 -14.49
CA PHE A 348 9.33 -8.00 -15.28
C PHE A 348 10.25 -8.13 -16.48
N ASP A 349 10.68 -9.35 -16.78
CA ASP A 349 11.48 -9.65 -17.97
C ASP A 349 10.72 -9.21 -19.23
N GLU A 350 11.37 -8.45 -20.09
CA GLU A 350 10.81 -7.98 -21.37
C GLU A 350 10.38 -9.11 -22.31
N ASN A 351 10.88 -10.31 -22.11
CA ASN A 351 10.47 -11.51 -22.82
C ASN A 351 9.27 -12.22 -22.16
N SER A 352 8.82 -11.74 -21.00
CA SER A 352 7.63 -12.26 -20.34
C SER A 352 6.37 -11.86 -21.09
N LYS A 353 5.39 -12.77 -21.19
CA LYS A 353 4.08 -12.48 -21.78
C LYS A 353 3.35 -11.34 -21.10
N ILE A 354 3.60 -11.13 -19.81
CA ILE A 354 2.95 -10.09 -19.02
C ILE A 354 3.67 -8.75 -19.06
N TRP A 355 4.83 -8.65 -19.75
CA TRP A 355 5.60 -7.41 -19.87
C TRP A 355 4.76 -6.20 -20.29
N THR A 356 3.84 -6.40 -21.21
CA THR A 356 2.95 -5.34 -21.71
C THR A 356 1.95 -4.85 -20.68
N LEU A 357 1.65 -5.66 -19.67
CA LEU A 357 0.75 -5.32 -18.57
C LEU A 357 1.49 -4.72 -17.38
N PHE A 358 2.62 -5.31 -17.03
CA PHE A 358 3.33 -5.04 -15.76
C PHE A 358 4.80 -4.69 -15.98
N ARG A 359 5.10 -3.94 -17.00
CA ARG A 359 6.47 -3.62 -17.29
C ARG A 359 7.10 -2.71 -16.26
N SER A 360 8.38 -2.92 -16.00
CA SER A 360 9.21 -1.99 -15.28
C SER A 360 10.00 -1.11 -16.24
N ARG A 361 10.55 -0.03 -15.71
CA ARG A 361 11.43 0.86 -16.45
C ARG A 361 12.87 0.41 -16.32
N GLY A 362 13.64 0.55 -17.39
CA GLY A 362 15.08 0.33 -17.38
C GLY A 362 15.88 1.46 -16.74
N ILE A 363 15.23 2.57 -16.36
CA ILE A 363 15.92 3.76 -15.83
C ILE A 363 15.68 3.83 -14.33
N VAL A 364 16.75 3.78 -13.57
CA VAL A 364 16.76 4.10 -12.14
C VAL A 364 16.99 5.60 -12.01
N PRO A 365 16.11 6.37 -11.34
CA PRO A 365 16.29 7.81 -11.24
C PRO A 365 17.60 8.19 -10.56
N ASP A 366 18.33 9.11 -11.17
CA ASP A 366 19.43 9.83 -10.53
C ASP A 366 19.04 11.29 -10.38
N TYR A 367 18.43 11.61 -9.27
CA TYR A 367 17.97 12.96 -9.00
C TYR A 367 19.09 13.99 -8.87
N LYS A 368 20.37 13.58 -8.80
CA LYS A 368 21.52 14.49 -8.92
C LYS A 368 21.69 15.02 -10.34
N SER A 369 21.29 14.21 -11.32
CA SER A 369 21.48 14.46 -12.74
C SER A 369 20.23 14.98 -13.45
N MET A 370 19.11 15.14 -12.75
CA MET A 370 17.83 15.56 -13.34
C MET A 370 17.10 16.58 -12.46
N ILE A 371 16.11 17.23 -13.05
CA ILE A 371 15.07 17.98 -12.35
C ILE A 371 13.72 17.35 -12.62
N VAL A 372 12.77 17.56 -11.72
CA VAL A 372 11.39 17.09 -11.88
C VAL A 372 10.47 18.28 -12.13
N VAL A 373 9.67 18.17 -13.17
CA VAL A 373 8.74 19.21 -13.59
C VAL A 373 7.29 18.69 -13.69
N ASN A 374 6.34 19.59 -13.51
CA ASN A 374 4.92 19.31 -13.73
C ASN A 374 4.57 19.26 -15.24
N MET A 375 3.30 19.08 -15.54
CA MET A 375 2.79 18.99 -16.93
C MET A 375 3.10 20.20 -17.80
N LEU A 376 3.28 21.40 -17.22
CA LEU A 376 3.62 22.62 -17.95
C LEU A 376 5.12 22.83 -18.12
N GLY A 377 5.97 22.03 -17.49
CA GLY A 377 7.43 22.18 -17.53
C GLY A 377 8.02 23.01 -16.39
N GLN A 378 7.25 23.26 -15.32
CA GLN A 378 7.72 23.99 -14.13
C GLN A 378 8.26 23.04 -13.09
N ARG A 379 9.42 23.34 -12.48
CA ARG A 379 9.88 22.63 -11.27
C ARG A 379 8.86 22.81 -10.15
N CYS A 380 8.61 21.76 -9.43
CA CYS A 380 7.60 21.74 -8.38
C CYS A 380 8.10 21.21 -7.03
N GLY A 381 9.42 21.14 -6.82
CA GLY A 381 9.97 20.71 -5.54
C GLY A 381 11.50 20.74 -5.47
N ASN A 382 12.00 20.35 -4.31
CA ASN A 382 13.42 20.18 -4.03
C ASN A 382 13.81 18.72 -4.22
N GLU A 383 14.52 18.39 -5.27
CA GLU A 383 14.91 17.02 -5.62
C GLU A 383 15.89 16.39 -4.62
N ASP A 384 16.55 17.17 -3.73
CA ASP A 384 17.35 16.62 -2.63
C ASP A 384 16.53 15.69 -1.73
N LEU A 385 15.23 15.95 -1.62
CA LEU A 385 14.31 15.08 -0.88
C LEU A 385 14.18 13.69 -1.51
N LEU A 386 14.52 13.55 -2.79
CA LEU A 386 14.50 12.31 -3.55
C LEU A 386 15.88 11.64 -3.68
N ILE A 387 16.99 12.38 -3.50
CA ILE A 387 18.35 11.85 -3.67
C ILE A 387 18.67 10.77 -2.64
N ASP A 388 18.12 10.89 -1.45
CA ASP A 388 18.22 9.87 -0.39
C ASP A 388 16.90 9.07 -0.29
N SER A 389 16.45 8.63 -1.42
CA SER A 389 15.09 8.22 -1.75
C SER A 389 14.59 6.94 -1.06
N ARG A 390 15.40 6.31 -0.25
CA ARG A 390 14.97 5.18 0.57
C ARG A 390 14.19 5.60 1.82
N SER A 391 13.88 6.89 1.95
CA SER A 391 13.06 7.42 3.03
C SER A 391 11.69 7.85 2.50
N MET A 392 10.72 6.98 2.60
CA MET A 392 9.34 7.20 2.18
C MET A 392 8.68 8.51 2.66
N PRO A 393 8.94 9.04 3.87
CA PRO A 393 8.43 10.34 4.28
C PRO A 393 8.91 11.49 3.41
N LYS A 394 10.15 11.40 2.89
CA LYS A 394 10.68 12.45 2.03
C LYS A 394 10.02 12.46 0.66
N SER A 395 9.75 11.28 0.11
CA SER A 395 8.98 11.17 -1.14
C SER A 395 7.58 11.76 -0.99
N TYR A 396 6.94 11.52 0.14
CA TYR A 396 5.62 12.07 0.45
C TYR A 396 5.66 13.60 0.65
N GLU A 397 6.66 14.12 1.33
CA GLU A 397 6.89 15.56 1.47
C GLU A 397 7.20 16.23 0.12
N TYR A 398 7.98 15.54 -0.73
CA TYR A 398 8.27 16.01 -2.08
C TYR A 398 7.02 16.06 -2.96
N PHE A 399 6.21 15.00 -2.90
CA PHE A 399 4.96 14.91 -3.65
C PHE A 399 3.86 15.73 -2.95
N GLU A 400 4.07 17.04 -2.91
CA GLU A 400 3.04 17.97 -2.45
C GLU A 400 2.13 18.29 -3.62
N THR A 401 0.91 17.75 -3.57
CA THR A 401 -0.05 17.86 -4.66
C THR A 401 -0.36 19.31 -5.03
N ALA A 402 -0.38 20.22 -4.06
CA ALA A 402 -0.59 21.63 -4.30
C ALA A 402 0.56 22.30 -5.10
N LEU A 403 1.78 21.79 -5.00
CA LEU A 403 2.94 22.29 -5.74
C LEU A 403 3.04 21.69 -7.14
N CYS A 404 2.66 20.41 -7.27
CA CYS A 404 2.76 19.67 -8.52
C CYS A 404 1.56 19.90 -9.46
N SER A 405 0.40 20.26 -8.90
CA SER A 405 -0.82 20.50 -9.66
C SER A 405 -0.74 21.77 -10.51
N VAL A 406 -1.45 21.74 -11.64
CA VAL A 406 -1.66 22.91 -12.47
C VAL A 406 -3.13 23.32 -12.43
N PHE A 407 -3.39 24.63 -12.33
CA PHE A 407 -4.73 25.22 -12.40
C PHE A 407 -4.87 25.94 -13.72
N ILE A 408 -5.59 25.33 -14.65
CA ILE A 408 -5.80 25.88 -15.99
C ILE A 408 -7.21 25.58 -16.47
N ASP A 409 -7.72 26.46 -17.35
CA ASP A 409 -8.91 26.22 -18.15
C ASP A 409 -8.51 25.39 -19.37
N ALA A 410 -8.50 24.06 -19.22
CA ALA A 410 -8.01 23.17 -20.27
C ALA A 410 -9.07 22.86 -21.33
N ASP A 411 -10.35 23.04 -21.05
CA ASP A 411 -11.45 22.82 -21.97
C ASP A 411 -12.03 24.09 -22.59
N GLY A 412 -11.62 25.26 -22.08
CA GLY A 412 -12.02 26.58 -22.62
C GLY A 412 -13.40 27.05 -22.14
N ASP A 413 -13.91 26.51 -21.04
CA ASP A 413 -15.23 26.88 -20.51
C ASP A 413 -15.22 28.15 -19.64
N GLY A 414 -14.06 28.69 -19.35
CA GLY A 414 -13.81 29.88 -18.55
C GLY A 414 -13.59 29.60 -17.06
N ASN A 415 -13.55 28.35 -16.64
CA ASN A 415 -13.21 27.95 -15.29
C ASN A 415 -11.84 27.25 -15.30
N ALA A 416 -11.07 27.38 -14.22
CA ALA A 416 -9.81 26.67 -14.09
C ALA A 416 -10.02 25.42 -13.21
N GLU A 417 -9.64 24.26 -13.73
CA GLU A 417 -9.63 23.00 -13.01
C GLU A 417 -8.24 22.69 -12.49
N CYS A 418 -8.19 21.81 -11.48
CA CYS A 418 -6.96 21.28 -10.91
C CYS A 418 -6.59 19.97 -11.62
N TYR A 419 -5.37 19.91 -12.15
CA TYR A 419 -4.82 18.73 -12.78
C TYR A 419 -3.49 18.37 -12.13
N GLY A 420 -3.40 17.19 -11.50
CA GLY A 420 -2.19 16.69 -10.88
C GLY A 420 -1.22 16.05 -11.85
N GLY A 421 -1.75 15.38 -12.86
CA GLY A 421 -1.08 14.80 -14.01
C GLY A 421 0.25 14.09 -13.77
N PRO A 422 0.93 13.66 -14.85
CA PRO A 422 2.27 13.10 -14.70
C PRO A 422 3.31 14.18 -14.35
N LEU A 423 4.31 13.79 -13.58
CA LEU A 423 5.55 14.52 -13.43
C LEU A 423 6.60 13.97 -14.38
N TRP A 424 7.51 14.84 -14.83
CA TRP A 424 8.53 14.50 -15.79
C TRP A 424 9.93 14.77 -15.24
N GLY A 425 10.79 13.75 -15.24
CA GLY A 425 12.22 13.90 -15.00
C GLY A 425 12.91 14.40 -16.25
N ILE A 426 13.52 15.58 -16.19
CA ILE A 426 14.21 16.21 -17.32
C ILE A 426 15.70 16.09 -17.11
N PHE A 427 16.42 15.56 -18.11
CA PHE A 427 17.86 15.41 -18.11
C PHE A 427 18.42 15.45 -19.54
N ASP A 428 19.75 15.42 -19.66
CA ASP A 428 20.45 15.47 -20.92
C ASP A 428 21.30 14.22 -21.18
N GLN A 429 22.00 14.17 -22.33
CA GLN A 429 22.83 13.05 -22.72
C GLN A 429 23.98 12.81 -21.72
N GLU A 430 24.54 13.86 -21.12
CA GLU A 430 25.63 13.68 -20.14
C GLU A 430 25.14 12.97 -18.87
N ALA A 431 23.90 13.18 -18.48
CA ALA A 431 23.28 12.43 -17.39
C ALA A 431 23.08 10.96 -17.76
N ALA A 432 22.59 10.68 -18.97
CA ALA A 432 22.43 9.32 -19.46
C ALA A 432 23.77 8.57 -19.52
N ASP A 433 24.81 9.22 -20.05
CA ASP A 433 26.15 8.64 -20.15
C ASP A 433 26.78 8.36 -18.77
N ARG A 434 26.53 9.24 -17.79
CA ARG A 434 27.06 9.10 -16.42
C ARG A 434 26.46 7.92 -15.67
N ASN A 435 25.19 7.61 -15.98
CA ASN A 435 24.42 6.57 -15.29
C ASN A 435 24.30 5.27 -16.10
N ASP A 436 24.99 5.17 -17.25
CA ASP A 436 24.91 4.03 -18.17
C ASP A 436 23.46 3.70 -18.60
N TRP A 437 22.60 4.74 -18.76
CA TRP A 437 21.24 4.54 -19.23
C TRP A 437 21.19 4.34 -20.74
N ASP A 438 20.66 3.21 -21.19
CA ASP A 438 20.44 2.95 -22.61
C ASP A 438 19.22 3.72 -23.14
N MET A 439 19.44 4.98 -23.47
CA MET A 439 18.40 5.86 -23.99
C MET A 439 18.12 5.64 -25.49
N GLU A 440 18.85 4.80 -26.19
CA GLU A 440 18.56 4.46 -27.59
C GLU A 440 17.50 3.35 -27.69
N ASN A 441 17.53 2.40 -26.76
CA ASN A 441 16.64 1.22 -26.76
C ASN A 441 15.58 1.26 -25.66
N ALA A 442 15.41 2.39 -24.96
CA ALA A 442 14.45 2.49 -23.88
C ALA A 442 13.02 2.19 -24.37
N VAL A 443 12.45 1.11 -23.89
CA VAL A 443 11.09 0.64 -24.28
C VAL A 443 10.00 1.66 -23.92
N ASP A 444 10.27 2.53 -22.99
CA ASP A 444 9.38 3.57 -22.51
C ASP A 444 8.89 4.53 -23.62
N TYR A 445 9.67 4.71 -24.70
CA TYR A 445 9.24 5.53 -25.84
C TYR A 445 7.98 4.97 -26.52
N ALA A 446 7.94 3.66 -26.71
CA ALA A 446 6.81 3.00 -27.40
C ALA A 446 5.49 3.17 -26.65
N TYR A 447 5.56 3.50 -25.36
CA TYR A 447 4.40 3.58 -24.48
C TYR A 447 4.10 5.00 -23.99
N GLY A 448 4.86 6.00 -24.43
CA GLY A 448 4.66 7.41 -24.07
C GLY A 448 5.08 7.74 -22.64
N TYR A 449 6.08 7.04 -22.09
CA TYR A 449 6.66 7.31 -20.76
C TYR A 449 8.07 7.88 -20.83
N ALA A 450 8.63 7.98 -22.03
CA ALA A 450 9.85 8.69 -22.30
C ALA A 450 9.74 9.46 -23.62
N PHE A 451 10.44 10.58 -23.72
CA PHE A 451 10.54 11.42 -24.92
C PHE A 451 11.98 11.89 -25.09
N LYS A 452 12.39 12.08 -26.34
CA LYS A 452 13.74 12.51 -26.72
C LYS A 452 13.66 13.60 -27.79
N ALA A 453 14.48 14.65 -27.64
CA ALA A 453 14.62 15.69 -28.64
C ALA A 453 16.01 16.34 -28.61
N ASP A 454 16.38 17.04 -29.67
CA ASP A 454 17.67 17.71 -29.76
C ASP A 454 17.69 19.04 -28.99
N THR A 455 16.54 19.66 -28.78
CA THR A 455 16.37 20.90 -28.01
C THR A 455 15.29 20.73 -26.93
N LEU A 456 15.30 21.62 -25.93
CA LEU A 456 14.30 21.62 -24.86
C LEU A 456 12.92 22.02 -25.40
N GLU A 457 12.89 22.94 -26.35
CA GLU A 457 11.66 23.38 -27.00
C GLU A 457 11.01 22.23 -27.77
N GLU A 458 11.77 21.49 -28.58
CA GLU A 458 11.27 20.30 -29.27
C GLU A 458 10.87 19.20 -28.30
N LEU A 459 11.57 19.07 -27.16
CA LEU A 459 11.21 18.10 -26.13
C LEU A 459 9.83 18.42 -25.55
N ALA A 460 9.57 19.68 -25.18
CA ALA A 460 8.30 20.12 -24.65
C ALA A 460 7.15 19.87 -25.65
N GLU A 461 7.38 20.15 -26.96
CA GLU A 461 6.40 19.89 -28.01
C GLU A 461 6.08 18.40 -28.17
N LYS A 462 7.04 17.51 -27.93
CA LYS A 462 6.87 16.06 -28.06
C LYS A 462 6.22 15.40 -26.86
N VAL A 463 6.36 15.97 -25.66
CA VAL A 463 5.80 15.39 -24.43
C VAL A 463 4.28 15.35 -24.53
N VAL A 464 3.71 14.17 -24.29
CA VAL A 464 2.27 13.98 -24.18
C VAL A 464 1.96 13.65 -22.72
N ASN A 465 1.20 14.51 -22.07
CA ASN A 465 0.73 14.29 -20.71
C ASN A 465 -0.38 13.23 -20.74
N LYS A 466 0.00 11.96 -20.66
CA LYS A 466 -0.94 10.84 -20.67
C LYS A 466 -2.00 11.04 -19.58
N TYR A 467 -3.24 10.75 -19.88
CA TYR A 467 -4.47 11.03 -19.11
C TYR A 467 -4.98 12.49 -19.23
N TYR A 468 -4.13 13.45 -19.60
CA TYR A 468 -4.46 14.86 -19.74
C TYR A 468 -3.86 15.43 -21.03
N GLU A 469 -4.11 14.75 -22.16
CA GLU A 469 -3.46 15.03 -23.45
C GLU A 469 -3.77 16.42 -24.03
N ASN A 470 -4.83 17.07 -23.55
CA ASN A 470 -5.16 18.46 -23.87
C ASN A 470 -4.25 19.48 -23.18
N ILE A 471 -3.56 19.08 -22.08
CA ILE A 471 -2.59 19.91 -21.38
C ILE A 471 -1.22 19.69 -22.03
N LYS A 472 -0.65 20.73 -22.61
CA LYS A 472 0.65 20.65 -23.29
C LYS A 472 1.75 21.25 -22.42
N MET A 473 2.91 20.64 -22.44
CA MET A 473 4.12 21.24 -21.87
C MET A 473 4.44 22.50 -22.70
N ASP A 474 4.78 23.59 -22.02
CA ASP A 474 5.10 24.87 -22.66
C ASP A 474 6.60 24.94 -22.94
N PRO A 475 7.04 25.12 -24.22
CA PRO A 475 8.46 25.16 -24.57
C PRO A 475 9.23 26.28 -23.89
N ASP A 476 8.63 27.48 -23.75
CA ASP A 476 9.29 28.62 -23.11
C ASP A 476 9.42 28.42 -21.59
N ILE A 477 8.41 27.80 -20.97
CA ILE A 477 8.43 27.46 -19.55
C ILE A 477 9.51 26.42 -19.27
N LEU A 478 9.54 25.31 -20.02
CA LEU A 478 10.55 24.26 -19.82
C LEU A 478 11.97 24.81 -19.98
N LYS A 479 12.20 25.57 -21.05
CA LYS A 479 13.50 26.20 -21.30
C LYS A 479 13.91 27.12 -20.15
N THR A 480 13.03 28.03 -19.74
CA THR A 480 13.29 28.95 -18.62
C THR A 480 13.57 28.19 -17.32
N THR A 481 12.84 27.11 -17.07
CA THR A 481 13.03 26.25 -15.91
C THR A 481 14.43 25.65 -15.88
N VAL A 482 14.89 25.08 -16.99
CA VAL A 482 16.24 24.50 -17.10
C VAL A 482 17.33 25.57 -17.03
N GLU A 483 17.14 26.73 -17.68
CA GLU A 483 18.09 27.85 -17.59
C GLU A 483 18.26 28.35 -16.16
N ARG A 484 17.15 28.49 -15.37
CA ARG A 484 17.21 28.87 -13.96
C ARG A 484 17.93 27.84 -13.11
N PHE A 485 17.63 26.56 -13.34
CA PHE A 485 18.34 25.49 -12.66
C PHE A 485 19.84 25.49 -12.97
N ASN A 486 20.22 25.65 -14.23
CA ASN A 486 21.62 25.74 -14.63
C ASN A 486 22.32 26.95 -14.00
N ALA A 487 21.65 28.08 -13.88
CA ALA A 487 22.18 29.25 -13.18
C ALA A 487 22.36 28.99 -11.67
N ALA A 488 21.45 28.25 -11.05
CA ALA A 488 21.60 27.83 -9.65
C ALA A 488 22.82 26.91 -9.45
N VAL A 489 23.06 25.98 -10.39
CA VAL A 489 24.28 25.14 -10.38
C VAL A 489 25.54 25.99 -10.49
N GLU A 490 25.57 27.00 -11.37
CA GLU A 490 26.70 27.93 -11.49
C GLU A 490 26.92 28.77 -10.24
N ALA A 491 25.85 29.24 -9.61
CA ALA A 491 25.92 30.04 -8.41
C ALA A 491 26.22 29.21 -7.14
N GLY A 492 26.04 27.87 -7.22
CA GLY A 492 26.11 26.99 -6.05
C GLY A 492 24.98 27.24 -5.04
N GLN A 493 23.88 27.84 -5.49
CA GLN A 493 22.72 28.16 -4.65
C GLN A 493 21.43 28.10 -5.49
N ASP A 494 20.46 27.34 -5.02
CA ASP A 494 19.11 27.27 -5.58
C ASP A 494 18.16 28.14 -4.74
N GLU A 495 17.82 29.31 -5.26
CA GLU A 495 16.91 30.25 -4.59
C GLU A 495 15.45 29.86 -4.75
N ASP A 496 15.12 29.00 -5.74
CA ASP A 496 13.74 28.61 -6.01
C ASP A 496 13.23 27.57 -5.01
N TRP A 497 14.02 26.50 -4.78
CA TRP A 497 13.61 25.35 -3.99
C TRP A 497 14.58 24.96 -2.88
N GLY A 498 15.73 25.65 -2.77
CA GLY A 498 16.73 25.38 -1.74
C GLY A 498 17.48 24.06 -1.91
N ARG A 499 17.54 23.51 -3.12
CA ARG A 499 18.30 22.31 -3.43
C ARG A 499 19.79 22.57 -3.18
N THR A 500 20.44 21.67 -2.48
CA THR A 500 21.87 21.77 -2.12
C THR A 500 22.75 20.92 -3.02
N THR A 501 22.24 19.87 -3.63
CA THR A 501 22.95 19.02 -4.59
C THR A 501 22.90 19.64 -5.98
N LEU A 502 23.87 20.52 -6.25
CA LEU A 502 23.99 21.31 -7.48
C LEU A 502 25.27 20.89 -8.23
N GLU A 503 25.34 19.61 -8.65
CA GLU A 503 26.55 19.04 -9.23
C GLU A 503 26.59 19.17 -10.76
N TYR A 504 25.45 18.98 -11.43
CA TYR A 504 25.39 18.82 -12.88
C TYR A 504 24.34 19.73 -13.51
N LYS A 505 24.72 20.36 -14.63
CA LYS A 505 23.82 21.14 -15.48
C LYS A 505 23.12 20.25 -16.49
N ILE A 506 21.99 20.72 -16.99
CA ILE A 506 21.26 20.13 -18.11
C ILE A 506 21.49 21.03 -19.34
N GLN A 507 22.44 20.69 -20.21
CA GLN A 507 22.92 21.60 -21.26
C GLN A 507 23.29 20.94 -22.59
N LYS A 508 23.43 19.62 -22.66
CA LYS A 508 23.93 18.92 -23.82
C LYS A 508 22.94 17.93 -24.39
N GLY A 509 22.26 18.35 -25.44
CA GLY A 509 21.31 17.47 -26.13
C GLY A 509 21.96 16.18 -26.70
N PRO A 510 21.15 15.16 -26.99
CA PRO A 510 19.70 15.18 -26.85
C PRO A 510 19.25 15.29 -25.40
N PHE A 511 18.07 15.90 -25.24
CA PHE A 511 17.38 16.03 -23.97
C PHE A 511 16.29 14.97 -23.85
N TYR A 512 15.96 14.61 -22.62
CA TYR A 512 15.03 13.55 -22.30
C TYR A 512 13.99 14.02 -21.28
N ALA A 513 12.77 13.56 -21.45
CA ALA A 513 11.71 13.63 -20.45
C ALA A 513 11.27 12.20 -20.14
N VAL A 514 11.33 11.79 -18.89
CA VAL A 514 10.91 10.46 -18.45
C VAL A 514 9.86 10.58 -17.36
N TRP A 515 8.93 9.64 -17.32
CA TRP A 515 7.89 9.60 -16.30
C TRP A 515 8.50 9.53 -14.89
N ALA A 516 8.21 10.52 -14.06
CA ALA A 516 8.76 10.68 -12.71
C ALA A 516 7.68 10.84 -11.64
N THR A 517 6.44 10.47 -11.94
CA THR A 517 5.36 10.48 -10.96
C THR A 517 5.62 9.41 -9.90
N PRO A 518 5.56 9.73 -8.60
CA PRO A 518 5.68 8.74 -7.54
C PRO A 518 4.61 7.65 -7.65
N ASN A 519 4.85 6.49 -7.07
CA ASN A 519 3.84 5.47 -6.91
C ASN A 519 3.37 5.38 -5.46
N LEU A 520 2.19 4.83 -5.28
CA LEU A 520 1.67 4.47 -3.97
C LEU A 520 2.12 3.04 -3.66
N HIS A 521 2.82 2.87 -2.56
CA HIS A 521 3.44 1.60 -2.22
C HIS A 521 2.56 0.74 -1.33
N ASP A 522 2.21 1.22 -0.13
CA ASP A 522 1.41 0.48 0.85
C ASP A 522 0.08 1.17 1.13
N THR A 523 -0.96 0.38 1.30
CA THR A 523 -2.17 0.80 1.99
C THR A 523 -1.99 0.61 3.50
N LEU A 524 -2.17 1.68 4.25
CA LEU A 524 -2.08 1.67 5.71
C LEU A 524 -3.46 1.81 6.38
N ALA A 525 -4.42 2.42 5.67
CA ALA A 525 -5.83 2.41 6.02
C ALA A 525 -6.47 1.08 5.58
N GLY A 526 -7.25 0.46 6.46
CA GLY A 526 -7.93 -0.80 6.17
C GLY A 526 -9.12 -1.01 7.09
N LEU A 527 -9.72 -2.18 7.04
CA LEU A 527 -10.81 -2.54 7.93
C LEU A 527 -10.37 -2.47 9.39
N ARG A 528 -11.24 -1.95 10.25
CA ARG A 528 -11.00 -1.96 11.69
C ARG A 528 -11.08 -3.39 12.20
N ILE A 529 -10.03 -3.81 12.88
CA ILE A 529 -9.89 -5.16 13.43
C ILE A 529 -9.55 -5.12 14.91
N ASP A 530 -9.77 -6.21 15.60
CA ASP A 530 -9.24 -6.45 16.94
C ASP A 530 -7.92 -7.26 16.91
N GLY A 531 -7.39 -7.60 18.06
CA GLY A 531 -6.16 -8.39 18.16
C GLY A 531 -6.27 -9.84 17.66
N SER A 532 -7.44 -10.34 17.37
CA SER A 532 -7.67 -11.63 16.70
C SER A 532 -7.75 -11.51 15.18
N MET A 533 -7.58 -10.32 14.62
CA MET A 533 -7.82 -9.96 13.21
C MET A 533 -9.30 -10.03 12.82
N GLN A 534 -10.21 -10.09 13.78
CA GLN A 534 -11.65 -10.07 13.52
C GLN A 534 -12.12 -8.65 13.19
N VAL A 535 -12.92 -8.52 12.13
CA VAL A 535 -13.40 -7.22 11.65
C VAL A 535 -14.47 -6.67 12.60
N LEU A 536 -14.36 -5.38 12.94
CA LEU A 536 -15.28 -4.69 13.84
C LEU A 536 -16.29 -3.83 13.07
N ASP A 537 -17.48 -3.71 13.64
CA ASP A 537 -18.51 -2.77 13.20
C ASP A 537 -18.23 -1.33 13.72
N LEU A 538 -19.14 -0.39 13.40
CA LEU A 538 -19.04 1.01 13.83
C LEU A 538 -19.17 1.17 15.36
N ASP A 539 -19.82 0.24 16.03
CA ASP A 539 -19.98 0.24 17.49
C ASP A 539 -18.79 -0.43 18.19
N GLY A 540 -17.87 -1.01 17.42
CA GLY A 540 -16.68 -1.71 17.90
C GLY A 540 -16.95 -3.16 18.31
N ASN A 541 -18.05 -3.74 17.87
CA ASN A 541 -18.33 -5.15 18.09
C ASN A 541 -17.77 -5.99 16.94
N PRO A 542 -17.22 -7.18 17.21
CA PRO A 542 -16.80 -8.10 16.16
C PRO A 542 -17.96 -8.50 15.24
N ILE A 543 -17.73 -8.46 13.93
CA ILE A 543 -18.63 -9.07 12.95
C ILE A 543 -18.34 -10.56 12.94
N PRO A 544 -19.32 -11.40 13.37
CA PRO A 544 -19.06 -12.82 13.50
C PRO A 544 -18.65 -13.48 12.19
N ASN A 545 -17.64 -14.37 12.24
CA ASN A 545 -17.06 -15.09 11.11
C ASN A 545 -16.37 -14.21 10.04
N LEU A 546 -16.03 -12.94 10.33
CA LEU A 546 -15.34 -12.07 9.38
C LEU A 546 -13.98 -11.62 9.92
N PHE A 547 -12.94 -11.86 9.15
CA PHE A 547 -11.55 -11.51 9.47
C PHE A 547 -10.93 -10.72 8.33
N ALA A 548 -9.88 -9.94 8.63
CA ALA A 548 -9.07 -9.26 7.62
C ALA A 548 -7.60 -9.29 8.00
N ALA A 549 -6.73 -9.38 6.99
CA ALA A 549 -5.28 -9.39 7.18
C ALA A 549 -4.54 -8.70 6.01
N GLY A 550 -3.27 -8.39 6.23
CA GLY A 550 -2.45 -7.69 5.25
C GLY A 550 -2.83 -6.23 5.11
N GLU A 551 -2.85 -5.75 3.88
CA GLU A 551 -3.20 -4.35 3.58
C GLU A 551 -4.71 -4.08 3.66
N SER A 552 -5.55 -5.10 3.59
CA SER A 552 -6.99 -4.95 3.85
C SER A 552 -7.32 -4.64 5.30
N ALA A 553 -6.36 -4.88 6.23
CA ALA A 553 -6.52 -4.67 7.66
C ALA A 553 -5.80 -3.41 8.12
N GLY A 554 -6.53 -2.50 8.75
CA GLY A 554 -6.00 -1.29 9.38
C GLY A 554 -5.46 -1.53 10.79
N GLY A 555 -5.06 -0.46 11.46
CA GLY A 555 -4.65 -0.49 12.87
C GLY A 555 -3.15 -0.65 13.09
N MET A 556 -2.36 -0.87 12.06
CA MET A 556 -0.91 -0.98 12.20
C MET A 556 -0.18 -0.25 11.07
N HIS A 557 0.50 0.82 11.41
CA HIS A 557 1.30 1.67 10.53
C HIS A 557 2.72 1.12 10.42
N VAL A 558 2.86 -0.07 9.86
CA VAL A 558 4.13 -0.75 9.69
C VAL A 558 4.19 -1.34 8.28
N HIS A 559 5.22 -0.94 7.54
CA HIS A 559 5.45 -1.46 6.20
C HIS A 559 5.95 -2.91 6.21
N GLY A 560 5.62 -3.65 5.18
CA GLY A 560 6.37 -4.81 4.74
C GLY A 560 5.79 -6.17 5.11
N LEU A 561 6.45 -7.18 4.56
CA LEU A 561 6.00 -8.58 4.57
C LEU A 561 5.89 -9.17 5.98
N GLY A 562 6.70 -8.72 6.95
CA GLY A 562 6.61 -9.21 8.32
C GLY A 562 5.23 -8.96 8.94
N ARG A 563 4.68 -7.74 8.82
CA ARG A 563 3.31 -7.41 9.23
C ARG A 563 2.29 -8.25 8.47
N VAL A 564 2.43 -8.28 7.15
CA VAL A 564 1.45 -8.91 6.26
C VAL A 564 1.32 -10.40 6.54
N MET A 565 2.44 -11.13 6.65
CA MET A 565 2.44 -12.55 6.96
C MET A 565 1.95 -12.85 8.37
N THR A 566 2.36 -12.03 9.36
CA THR A 566 1.96 -12.23 10.76
C THR A 566 0.46 -12.03 10.94
N THR A 567 -0.12 -10.97 10.34
CA THR A 567 -1.57 -10.76 10.41
C THR A 567 -2.34 -11.89 9.71
N GLY A 568 -1.83 -12.38 8.57
CA GLY A 568 -2.38 -13.56 7.90
C GLY A 568 -2.34 -14.81 8.79
N TYR A 569 -1.21 -15.08 9.42
CA TYR A 569 -1.04 -16.20 10.37
C TYR A 569 -2.06 -16.12 11.53
N ILE A 570 -2.19 -14.94 12.15
CA ILE A 570 -3.16 -14.74 13.25
C ILE A 570 -4.59 -14.92 12.74
N ALA A 571 -4.95 -14.35 11.60
CA ALA A 571 -6.28 -14.47 11.01
C ALA A 571 -6.65 -15.93 10.71
N GLY A 572 -5.71 -16.73 10.15
CA GLY A 572 -5.91 -18.14 9.88
C GLY A 572 -6.15 -18.96 11.15
N ARG A 573 -5.31 -18.74 12.18
CA ARG A 573 -5.46 -19.37 13.51
C ARG A 573 -6.82 -19.01 14.14
N SER A 574 -7.18 -17.74 14.12
CA SER A 574 -8.41 -17.22 14.70
C SER A 574 -9.64 -17.76 13.98
N ALA A 575 -9.63 -17.74 12.66
CA ALA A 575 -10.74 -18.22 11.82
C ALA A 575 -11.02 -19.73 12.01
N ALA A 576 -9.99 -20.53 12.20
CA ALA A 576 -10.13 -21.97 12.47
C ALA A 576 -10.74 -22.26 13.85
N SER A 577 -10.58 -21.35 14.82
CA SER A 577 -10.88 -21.53 16.23
C SER A 577 -12.03 -20.67 16.75
N VAL A 578 -12.89 -20.09 15.88
CA VAL A 578 -14.07 -19.34 16.30
C VAL A 578 -15.00 -20.17 17.19
N ASP A 579 -15.62 -19.51 18.16
CA ASP A 579 -16.65 -20.12 19.01
C ASP A 579 -17.99 -20.33 18.25
N GLU A 580 -18.99 -20.85 18.94
CA GLU A 580 -20.32 -21.08 18.36
C GLU A 580 -21.04 -19.80 17.88
N ASN A 581 -20.58 -18.64 18.34
CA ASN A 581 -21.08 -17.33 17.93
C ASN A 581 -20.26 -16.73 16.77
N GLY A 582 -19.20 -17.39 16.32
CA GLY A 582 -18.32 -16.90 15.28
C GLY A 582 -17.31 -15.84 15.77
N ILE A 583 -16.96 -15.89 17.05
CA ILE A 583 -16.05 -14.94 17.70
C ILE A 583 -14.74 -15.64 18.06
N ALA A 584 -13.62 -14.96 17.80
CA ALA A 584 -12.29 -15.40 18.16
C ALA A 584 -11.75 -14.63 19.39
N THR A 585 -10.70 -15.19 20.01
CA THR A 585 -10.03 -14.55 21.14
C THR A 585 -8.62 -14.16 20.77
N ALA A 586 -8.29 -12.89 20.97
CA ALA A 586 -6.94 -12.36 20.73
C ALA A 586 -5.94 -12.80 21.82
N ASP A 587 -4.70 -13.10 21.44
CA ASP A 587 -3.57 -13.20 22.37
C ASP A 587 -2.93 -11.83 22.60
N THR A 588 -3.51 -11.07 23.50
CA THR A 588 -3.00 -9.77 23.95
C THR A 588 -2.27 -9.86 25.28
N SER A 589 -1.93 -11.09 25.73
CA SER A 589 -1.22 -11.33 26.97
C SER A 589 0.11 -10.57 26.98
N LEU A 590 0.47 -10.04 28.16
CA LEU A 590 1.82 -9.51 28.36
C LEU A 590 2.79 -10.70 28.39
N LYS A 591 3.76 -10.69 27.50
CA LYS A 591 4.89 -11.60 27.60
C LYS A 591 5.86 -11.07 28.65
N PRO A 592 6.71 -11.91 29.26
CA PRO A 592 7.72 -11.45 30.20
C PRO A 592 8.53 -10.31 29.61
N ALA A 593 8.67 -9.22 30.36
CA ALA A 593 9.43 -8.08 29.90
C ALA A 593 10.85 -8.52 29.54
N TYR A 594 11.34 -8.07 28.40
CA TYR A 594 12.73 -8.25 28.05
C TYR A 594 13.61 -7.58 29.11
N ALA A 595 14.35 -8.37 29.87
CA ALA A 595 15.28 -7.90 30.88
C ALA A 595 16.64 -7.50 30.30
N GLY A 596 16.65 -6.86 29.13
CA GLY A 596 17.85 -6.30 28.54
C GLY A 596 18.40 -5.17 29.41
N PRO A 597 19.71 -5.05 29.53
CA PRO A 597 20.34 -4.26 30.59
C PRO A 597 20.08 -2.77 30.51
N GLU A 598 19.59 -2.23 29.42
CA GLU A 598 19.58 -0.77 29.23
C GLU A 598 18.34 -0.18 28.54
N THR A 599 17.42 -1.01 28.08
CA THR A 599 16.21 -0.57 27.38
C THR A 599 15.16 -0.01 28.32
N ASN A 600 15.32 -0.18 29.63
CA ASN A 600 14.40 0.26 30.67
C ASN A 600 14.79 1.57 31.34
N ASP A 601 15.65 2.39 30.73
CA ASP A 601 15.85 3.74 31.23
C ASP A 601 14.60 4.61 30.93
N MET A 602 13.58 4.36 31.75
CA MET A 602 12.33 5.12 31.74
C MET A 602 12.54 6.56 32.20
N THR A 603 13.78 6.96 32.54
CA THR A 603 14.09 8.34 32.93
C THR A 603 14.15 9.29 31.74
N LYS A 604 14.36 8.76 30.52
CA LYS A 604 14.24 9.53 29.29
C LYS A 604 12.80 9.47 28.80
N THR A 605 12.20 10.61 28.55
CA THR A 605 10.91 10.67 27.87
C THR A 605 11.04 10.07 26.48
N ASP A 606 9.97 9.49 25.95
CA ASP A 606 9.98 8.86 24.61
C ASP A 606 10.48 9.84 23.53
N SER A 607 10.17 11.13 23.67
CA SER A 607 10.70 12.18 22.80
C SER A 607 12.22 12.36 22.93
N MET A 608 12.81 12.21 24.12
CA MET A 608 14.26 12.33 24.31
C MET A 608 15.00 11.12 23.73
N ARG A 609 14.45 9.91 23.86
CA ARG A 609 15.01 8.71 23.20
C ARG A 609 14.97 8.82 21.67
N TYR A 610 13.88 9.34 21.17
CA TYR A 610 13.72 9.66 19.76
C TYR A 610 14.80 10.61 19.23
N PHE A 611 15.14 11.65 20.00
CA PHE A 611 16.21 12.59 19.62
C PHE A 611 17.60 11.99 19.77
N ASP A 612 17.85 11.19 20.78
CA ASP A 612 19.17 10.55 20.99
C ASP A 612 19.50 9.52 19.92
N GLN A 613 18.50 8.75 19.45
CA GLN A 613 18.73 7.71 18.44
C GLN A 613 18.89 8.26 17.03
N ARG A 614 18.34 9.40 16.73
CA ARG A 614 18.35 9.97 15.38
C ARG A 614 19.51 10.89 15.04
N GLY A 615 20.49 11.03 15.92
CA GLY A 615 21.75 11.72 15.58
C GLY A 615 21.58 12.98 14.73
N GLY A 616 20.50 13.69 14.88
CA GLY A 616 20.40 15.07 14.45
C GLY A 616 19.87 15.36 13.05
N SER A 617 19.16 14.51 12.35
CA SER A 617 18.77 14.87 10.98
C SER A 617 17.32 15.34 10.80
N SER A 618 16.33 14.84 11.49
CA SER A 618 15.07 15.61 11.59
C SER A 618 15.22 16.81 12.51
N ALA A 619 16.28 16.85 13.28
CA ALA A 619 16.84 18.02 13.93
C ALA A 619 17.42 19.06 12.96
N THR A 620 17.44 18.84 11.66
CA THR A 620 17.72 19.95 10.72
C THR A 620 16.67 21.04 10.81
N MET A 621 15.51 20.74 11.34
CA MET A 621 14.52 21.78 11.71
C MET A 621 14.65 22.28 13.15
N ILE A 622 15.31 21.52 14.02
CA ILE A 622 15.67 21.96 15.38
C ILE A 622 17.19 22.10 15.37
N ASN A 623 17.68 23.26 14.99
CA ASN A 623 19.12 23.55 14.99
C ASN A 623 19.73 23.32 16.38
N SER A 624 21.05 23.15 16.44
CA SER A 624 21.79 22.89 17.68
C SER A 624 21.46 23.88 18.80
N LYS A 625 21.17 25.13 18.46
CA LYS A 625 20.73 26.17 19.39
C LYS A 625 19.41 25.83 20.09
N LYS A 626 18.46 25.25 19.36
CA LYS A 626 17.17 24.86 19.93
C LYS A 626 17.26 23.58 20.77
N GLN A 627 18.21 22.71 20.49
CA GLN A 627 18.53 21.57 21.36
C GLN A 627 19.14 22.02 22.70
N GLU A 628 20.06 23.00 22.68
CA GLU A 628 20.60 23.60 23.88
C GLU A 628 19.51 24.29 24.71
N GLU A 629 18.58 24.98 24.05
CA GLU A 629 17.45 25.64 24.73
C GLU A 629 16.51 24.61 25.36
N LEU A 630 16.19 23.52 24.67
CA LEU A 630 15.38 22.43 25.22
C LEU A 630 16.08 21.72 26.38
N GLN A 631 17.41 21.56 26.32
CA GLN A 631 18.18 20.98 27.42
C GLN A 631 18.20 21.89 28.65
N LYS A 632 18.29 23.21 28.46
CA LYS A 632 18.19 24.18 29.52
C LYS A 632 16.82 24.16 30.20
N ILE A 633 15.74 24.08 29.40
CA ILE A 633 14.38 23.93 29.93
C ILE A 633 14.24 22.62 30.73
N ALA A 634 14.78 21.51 30.22
CA ALA A 634 14.76 20.23 30.91
C ALA A 634 15.54 20.26 32.24
N ASN A 635 16.57 21.10 32.33
CA ASN A 635 17.35 21.34 33.55
C ASN A 635 16.71 22.36 34.51
N GLY A 636 15.54 22.91 34.17
CA GLY A 636 14.84 23.94 34.97
C GLY A 636 15.44 25.33 34.84
N GLU A 637 16.25 25.57 33.80
CA GLU A 637 16.85 26.87 33.54
C GLU A 637 15.89 27.78 32.75
N THR A 638 15.90 29.06 33.04
CA THR A 638 15.12 30.06 32.29
C THR A 638 15.86 30.40 31.00
N ILE A 639 15.20 30.29 29.86
CA ILE A 639 15.74 30.77 28.59
C ILE A 639 15.14 32.13 28.23
N GLU A 640 15.98 33.06 27.81
CA GLU A 640 15.52 34.29 27.16
C GLU A 640 15.13 33.98 25.74
N VAL A 641 13.84 34.13 25.43
CA VAL A 641 13.34 34.04 24.04
C VAL A 641 13.61 35.40 23.42
N GLU A 642 14.63 35.48 22.56
CA GLU A 642 14.81 36.67 21.73
C GLU A 642 13.54 36.86 20.89
N GLY A 643 12.92 37.99 21.06
CA GLY A 643 11.59 38.31 20.60
C GLY A 643 11.41 38.13 19.08
N ARG A 644 10.20 37.67 18.75
CA ARG A 644 9.59 37.93 17.45
C ARG A 644 9.14 39.37 17.37
#